data_dbc9770d513270e022ba6b951dad8cc3
#
_entry.id   dbc9770d513270e022ba6b951dad8cc3
#
_cell.length_a   1.000
_cell.length_b   1.000
_cell.length_c   1.000
_cell.angle_alpha   90.00
_cell.angle_beta   90.00
_cell.angle_gamma   90.00
#
_symmetry.space_group_name_H-M   'P 1'
#
loop_
_entity.id
_entity.type
_entity.pdbx_description
1 polymer ?
#
loop_
_entity_poly.entity_id
_entity_poly.type
_entity_poly.pdbx_seq_one_letter_code
_entity_poly.pdbx_strand_id
1 'polypeptide(L)'
;MTTSIRTASPAASRTAPRLRVLSALLALAACGGAYAQHAKLDSALSDLVDQQSRRQLRSLAVDADEFKPYVRSLSDAQGRVLVDIYLEAGTSIDDFKAQLEASGAQVTGVNRAFNHGALSAYVPSSALASLSGTSGLHLAKLTRRPHKNVGLTTSQGAPVLRSNVANAAGWTGAGITVGVLSDSYDGSPLSFTTVRAANDIASGDLRPPKWVLDIGADPSNTDEGRAMMQIVQDVAPGADQCFATAFAGEAAFADNIRRLRTEAACRADVIVDDVFYYDEPFFSDGQVAQAVNDVVTSTTLPGRPVSYFSSAGNQGSAGGGGAIDVPVATFSTSPTNLGNVNLASLNTCTSSPASGSTKANQGGGFLDFGGGTYALPVTYSGAGSTLLLQWDDLFYQGKVTTDLNFYLINAAGNCVFTFATNNIAADFGEEIVGLSGGASGTYRIMIGRTSAGTKQASRVRLVNLDGWGGAPFQVRSGPTTFGHSAAAGANSVAAYRYTFPATQQTPFIPAFESFSSPGPVTIAFDAAGNRLAVPETRKKPDFAAPDGGNTTFFYPSSDYEGDGFNNFFGTSAAAPHAAAVAALMLQKAGGPGSLTPKQVKSLLQGTPAARVIPYSGGSAVKGWSLYDGFGLIDAVNALNKLP
;
A
#
# COMPACT_ATOMS: atom_id res chain seq x y z
N MET A 1 -64.41 -50.78 -16.71
CA MET A 1 -65.64 -49.94 -16.79
C MET A 1 -65.18 -48.53 -17.05
N THR A 2 -65.31 -48.15 -18.31
CA THR A 2 -66.15 -47.06 -18.83
C THR A 2 -65.68 -45.68 -18.37
N THR A 3 -65.43 -44.65 -19.10
CA THR A 3 -65.74 -44.33 -20.53
C THR A 3 -64.99 -43.03 -20.86
N SER A 4 -64.53 -42.99 -22.12
CA SER A 4 -64.06 -41.83 -22.88
C SER A 4 -65.04 -40.65 -22.90
N ILE A 5 -64.51 -39.43 -23.09
CA ILE A 5 -65.02 -38.48 -24.10
C ILE A 5 -63.94 -37.44 -24.43
N ARG A 6 -63.74 -37.29 -25.76
CA ARG A 6 -62.96 -36.22 -26.43
C ARG A 6 -63.81 -34.95 -26.49
N THR A 7 -63.15 -33.81 -26.46
CA THR A 7 -63.60 -32.69 -27.35
C THR A 7 -62.45 -31.75 -27.69
N ALA A 8 -62.48 -31.30 -28.88
CA ALA A 8 -61.68 -30.61 -29.80
C ALA A 8 -61.03 -29.27 -29.37
N SER A 9 -59.89 -29.04 -30.00
CA SER A 9 -59.18 -27.77 -30.14
C SER A 9 -59.89 -26.81 -31.10
N PRO A 10 -59.70 -25.52 -30.94
CA PRO A 10 -59.64 -24.65 -32.10
C PRO A 10 -58.30 -23.94 -32.28
N ALA A 11 -58.01 -23.68 -33.51
CA ALA A 11 -56.81 -23.17 -34.12
C ALA A 11 -56.27 -21.84 -33.55
N ALA A 12 -54.96 -21.79 -33.36
CA ALA A 12 -54.23 -20.57 -33.06
C ALA A 12 -53.76 -19.91 -34.39
N SER A 13 -54.13 -18.68 -34.55
CA SER A 13 -53.68 -17.82 -35.64
C SER A 13 -52.19 -17.47 -35.47
N ARG A 14 -51.43 -17.71 -36.53
CA ARG A 14 -50.02 -17.24 -36.63
C ARG A 14 -50.01 -15.73 -36.91
N THR A 15 -49.49 -14.94 -35.98
CA THR A 15 -49.07 -13.57 -36.25
C THR A 15 -47.66 -13.30 -35.69
N ALA A 16 -46.77 -13.17 -36.64
CA ALA A 16 -45.56 -12.35 -36.73
C ALA A 16 -44.45 -12.41 -35.68
N PRO A 17 -43.26 -12.93 -36.03
CA PRO A 17 -42.03 -12.81 -35.26
C PRO A 17 -41.25 -11.49 -35.52
N ARG A 18 -41.82 -10.48 -36.20
CA ARG A 18 -41.07 -9.27 -36.60
C ARG A 18 -40.94 -8.18 -35.54
N LEU A 19 -41.77 -8.17 -34.50
CA LEU A 19 -41.70 -7.14 -33.46
C LEU A 19 -40.70 -7.45 -32.34
N ARG A 20 -40.35 -8.73 -32.12
CA ARG A 20 -39.38 -9.11 -31.08
C ARG A 20 -37.90 -8.92 -31.46
N VAL A 21 -37.61 -8.95 -32.77
CA VAL A 21 -36.24 -8.70 -33.29
C VAL A 21 -35.89 -7.21 -33.23
N LEU A 22 -36.87 -6.33 -33.46
CA LEU A 22 -36.61 -4.88 -33.36
C LEU A 22 -36.39 -4.40 -31.92
N SER A 23 -37.10 -5.01 -30.97
CA SER A 23 -36.91 -4.71 -29.53
C SER A 23 -35.57 -5.25 -28.98
N ALA A 24 -35.11 -6.41 -29.50
CA ALA A 24 -33.81 -6.96 -29.13
C ALA A 24 -32.63 -6.17 -29.76
N LEU A 25 -32.82 -5.68 -31.01
CA LEU A 25 -31.81 -4.82 -31.66
C LEU A 25 -31.75 -3.40 -31.05
N LEU A 26 -32.86 -2.84 -30.59
CA LEU A 26 -32.86 -1.59 -29.83
C LEU A 26 -32.28 -1.75 -28.42
N ALA A 27 -32.49 -2.90 -27.79
CA ALA A 27 -31.84 -3.21 -26.50
C ALA A 27 -30.34 -3.45 -26.65
N LEU A 28 -29.88 -4.11 -27.73
CA LEU A 28 -28.45 -4.26 -28.05
C LEU A 28 -27.80 -2.93 -28.46
N ALA A 29 -28.51 -2.05 -29.17
CA ALA A 29 -28.00 -0.72 -29.51
C ALA A 29 -27.94 0.21 -28.29
N ALA A 30 -28.86 0.06 -27.33
CA ALA A 30 -28.82 0.78 -26.04
C ALA A 30 -27.72 0.24 -25.10
N CYS A 31 -27.41 -1.06 -25.18
CA CYS A 31 -26.28 -1.65 -24.43
C CYS A 31 -24.92 -1.35 -25.09
N GLY A 32 -24.85 -1.18 -26.41
CA GLY A 32 -23.62 -0.85 -27.13
C GLY A 32 -23.14 0.60 -26.95
N GLY A 33 -24.03 1.50 -26.49
CA GLY A 33 -23.69 2.91 -26.24
C GLY A 33 -23.16 3.23 -24.83
N ALA A 34 -23.26 2.28 -23.89
CA ALA A 34 -22.86 2.51 -22.49
C ALA A 34 -21.41 2.06 -22.16
N TYR A 35 -20.72 1.46 -23.12
CA TYR A 35 -19.43 0.82 -22.88
C TYR A 35 -18.19 1.65 -23.24
N ALA A 36 -18.35 2.89 -23.64
CA ALA A 36 -17.21 3.71 -24.03
C ALA A 36 -17.15 4.94 -23.17
N GLN A 37 -16.79 4.84 -21.85
CA GLN A 37 -16.71 6.15 -21.25
C GLN A 37 -16.06 6.36 -19.92
N HIS A 38 -15.22 5.47 -19.47
CA HIS A 38 -14.46 5.80 -18.24
C HIS A 38 -12.95 5.83 -18.51
N ALA A 39 -12.55 6.33 -19.69
CA ALA A 39 -11.16 6.35 -20.12
C ALA A 39 -10.20 7.09 -19.16
N LYS A 40 -10.76 7.93 -18.27
CA LYS A 40 -10.00 8.69 -17.25
C LYS A 40 -10.27 8.20 -15.84
N LEU A 41 -10.93 7.06 -15.66
CA LEU A 41 -11.11 6.39 -14.37
C LEU A 41 -10.28 5.11 -14.34
N ASP A 42 -9.67 4.79 -13.19
CA ASP A 42 -9.01 3.50 -13.03
C ASP A 42 -10.02 2.33 -13.06
N SER A 43 -9.52 1.11 -13.14
CA SER A 43 -10.36 -0.09 -13.24
C SER A 43 -11.32 -0.23 -12.07
N ALA A 44 -10.85 0.04 -10.85
CA ALA A 44 -11.64 -0.12 -9.64
C ALA A 44 -12.75 0.93 -9.54
N LEU A 45 -12.48 2.17 -9.94
CA LEU A 45 -13.48 3.23 -9.96
C LEU A 45 -14.50 3.02 -11.09
N SER A 46 -14.05 2.53 -12.24
CA SER A 46 -14.93 2.14 -13.35
C SER A 46 -15.87 1.01 -12.95
N ASP A 47 -15.36 -0.02 -12.26
CA ASP A 47 -16.17 -1.13 -11.73
C ASP A 47 -17.23 -0.65 -10.73
N LEU A 48 -16.91 0.31 -9.88
CA LEU A 48 -17.88 0.91 -8.94
C LEU A 48 -19.02 1.63 -9.68
N VAL A 49 -18.69 2.43 -10.70
CA VAL A 49 -19.68 3.12 -11.54
C VAL A 49 -20.58 2.12 -12.25
N ASP A 50 -19.98 1.07 -12.82
CA ASP A 50 -20.72 0.01 -13.53
C ASP A 50 -21.60 -0.82 -12.57
N GLN A 51 -21.14 -1.13 -11.37
CA GLN A 51 -21.93 -1.83 -10.35
C GLN A 51 -23.13 -1.02 -9.90
N GLN A 52 -23.00 0.30 -9.76
CA GLN A 52 -24.14 1.17 -9.44
C GLN A 52 -25.19 1.16 -10.55
N SER A 53 -24.76 1.21 -11.81
CA SER A 53 -25.65 1.11 -12.97
C SER A 53 -26.35 -0.26 -13.02
N ARG A 54 -25.66 -1.34 -12.64
CA ARG A 54 -26.21 -2.72 -12.62
C ARG A 54 -27.11 -3.00 -11.42
N ARG A 55 -26.90 -2.38 -10.25
CA ARG A 55 -27.80 -2.52 -9.09
C ARG A 55 -29.22 -2.04 -9.39
N GLN A 56 -29.36 -1.11 -10.32
CA GLN A 56 -30.67 -0.71 -10.82
C GLN A 56 -31.33 -1.77 -11.74
N LEU A 57 -30.59 -2.78 -12.21
CA LEU A 57 -31.04 -3.76 -13.20
C LEU A 57 -31.12 -5.22 -12.72
N ARG A 58 -30.65 -5.57 -11.49
CA ARG A 58 -30.57 -6.97 -11.06
C ARG A 58 -31.12 -7.24 -9.65
N SER A 59 -32.18 -8.04 -9.62
CA SER A 59 -32.52 -8.96 -8.54
C SER A 59 -32.23 -10.40 -9.04
N LEU A 60 -30.98 -10.85 -9.09
CA LEU A 60 -30.64 -12.24 -9.41
C LEU A 60 -29.48 -12.71 -8.53
N ALA A 61 -29.64 -13.91 -7.97
CA ALA A 61 -28.67 -14.60 -7.13
C ALA A 61 -27.33 -14.79 -7.86
N VAL A 62 -26.23 -14.54 -7.16
CA VAL A 62 -24.86 -14.75 -7.63
C VAL A 62 -24.33 -15.99 -6.93
N ASP A 63 -23.72 -16.89 -7.72
CA ASP A 63 -23.09 -18.11 -7.26
C ASP A 63 -21.91 -17.79 -6.32
N ALA A 64 -21.82 -18.48 -5.20
CA ALA A 64 -20.81 -18.22 -4.15
C ALA A 64 -19.39 -18.63 -4.57
N ASP A 65 -19.26 -19.44 -5.62
CA ASP A 65 -17.96 -19.96 -6.10
C ASP A 65 -17.32 -19.12 -7.23
N GLU A 66 -17.93 -17.99 -7.60
CA GLU A 66 -17.40 -17.11 -8.63
C GLU A 66 -16.41 -16.09 -8.03
N PHE A 67 -15.27 -15.89 -8.68
CA PHE A 67 -14.35 -14.80 -8.35
C PHE A 67 -14.99 -13.43 -8.60
N LYS A 68 -14.89 -12.54 -7.60
CA LYS A 68 -15.39 -11.17 -7.65
C LYS A 68 -14.26 -10.19 -7.42
N PRO A 69 -14.28 -9.03 -8.09
CA PRO A 69 -13.36 -7.95 -7.74
C PRO A 69 -13.55 -7.56 -6.27
N TYR A 70 -12.46 -7.53 -5.52
CA TYR A 70 -12.45 -7.10 -4.13
C TYR A 70 -11.85 -5.71 -4.03
N VAL A 71 -12.69 -4.71 -3.80
CA VAL A 71 -12.27 -3.32 -3.66
C VAL A 71 -12.58 -2.86 -2.25
N ARG A 72 -11.54 -2.66 -1.45
CA ARG A 72 -11.65 -1.92 -0.19
C ARG A 72 -11.56 -0.43 -0.51
N SER A 73 -12.71 0.21 -0.73
CA SER A 73 -12.78 1.67 -0.86
C SER A 73 -12.86 2.33 0.51
N LEU A 74 -12.26 3.51 0.63
CA LEU A 74 -12.51 4.42 1.73
C LEU A 74 -13.79 5.20 1.41
N SER A 75 -14.75 5.17 2.34
CA SER A 75 -16.00 5.92 2.22
C SER A 75 -16.27 6.67 3.52
N ASP A 76 -16.78 7.89 3.40
CA ASP A 76 -17.18 8.67 4.57
C ASP A 76 -18.60 8.31 5.08
N ALA A 77 -19.02 8.93 6.17
CA ALA A 77 -20.33 8.71 6.78
C ALA A 77 -21.50 9.10 5.85
N GLN A 78 -21.28 9.87 4.79
CA GLN A 78 -22.25 10.22 3.77
C GLN A 78 -22.23 9.25 2.58
N GLY A 79 -21.40 8.21 2.61
CA GLY A 79 -21.25 7.23 1.54
C GLY A 79 -20.54 7.78 0.30
N ARG A 80 -19.81 8.90 0.41
CA ARG A 80 -18.93 9.40 -0.63
C ARG A 80 -17.66 8.56 -0.66
N VAL A 81 -17.10 8.35 -1.83
CA VAL A 81 -15.93 7.48 -2.05
C VAL A 81 -14.67 8.35 -2.17
N LEU A 82 -13.59 7.96 -1.50
CA LEU A 82 -12.32 8.67 -1.60
C LEU A 82 -11.64 8.34 -2.92
N VAL A 83 -11.26 9.38 -3.66
CA VAL A 83 -10.67 9.32 -4.99
C VAL A 83 -9.41 10.17 -5.04
N ASP A 84 -8.32 9.63 -5.60
CA ASP A 84 -7.14 10.40 -5.96
C ASP A 84 -7.26 10.86 -7.43
N ILE A 85 -7.00 12.14 -7.66
CA ILE A 85 -7.26 12.85 -8.91
C ILE A 85 -5.96 13.49 -9.40
N TYR A 86 -5.61 13.25 -10.66
CA TYR A 86 -4.45 13.82 -11.33
C TYR A 86 -4.90 14.73 -12.46
N LEU A 87 -4.25 15.88 -12.64
CA LEU A 87 -4.66 16.91 -13.57
C LEU A 87 -3.87 16.90 -14.88
N GLU A 88 -4.50 17.35 -15.95
CA GLU A 88 -3.84 17.62 -17.24
C GLU A 88 -2.96 18.86 -17.17
N ALA A 89 -1.94 18.94 -18.03
CA ALA A 89 -1.09 20.11 -18.16
C ALA A 89 -1.90 21.38 -18.46
N GLY A 90 -1.59 22.45 -17.72
CA GLY A 90 -2.25 23.75 -17.87
C GLY A 90 -3.59 23.89 -17.17
N THR A 91 -4.06 22.85 -16.44
CA THR A 91 -5.26 22.94 -15.63
C THR A 91 -5.00 23.76 -14.37
N SER A 92 -5.88 24.74 -14.09
CA SER A 92 -5.87 25.45 -12.80
C SER A 92 -6.39 24.51 -11.70
N ILE A 93 -5.53 24.20 -10.75
CA ILE A 93 -5.88 23.30 -9.64
C ILE A 93 -6.96 23.90 -8.74
N ASP A 94 -7.00 25.22 -8.60
CA ASP A 94 -8.00 25.91 -7.79
C ASP A 94 -9.36 25.92 -8.46
N ASP A 95 -9.41 26.14 -9.78
CA ASP A 95 -10.66 26.09 -10.55
C ASP A 95 -11.22 24.66 -10.59
N PHE A 96 -10.35 23.66 -10.80
CA PHE A 96 -10.74 22.26 -10.77
C PHE A 96 -11.28 21.84 -9.39
N LYS A 97 -10.60 22.27 -8.31
CA LYS A 97 -11.05 22.06 -6.93
C LYS A 97 -12.45 22.65 -6.71
N ALA A 98 -12.66 23.91 -7.11
CA ALA A 98 -13.96 24.58 -6.97
C ALA A 98 -15.07 23.84 -7.76
N GLN A 99 -14.78 23.39 -8.97
CA GLN A 99 -15.71 22.60 -9.78
C GLN A 99 -16.05 21.25 -9.13
N LEU A 100 -15.04 20.57 -8.57
CA LEU A 100 -15.21 19.29 -7.88
C LEU A 100 -16.07 19.47 -6.62
N GLU A 101 -15.82 20.51 -5.82
CA GLU A 101 -16.60 20.83 -4.61
C GLU A 101 -18.05 21.23 -4.97
N ALA A 102 -18.27 21.91 -6.09
CA ALA A 102 -19.62 22.22 -6.59
C ALA A 102 -20.43 20.95 -6.96
N SER A 103 -19.78 19.83 -7.26
CA SER A 103 -20.43 18.53 -7.47
C SER A 103 -20.82 17.81 -6.17
N GLY A 104 -20.56 18.40 -5.01
CA GLY A 104 -20.81 17.82 -3.69
C GLY A 104 -19.63 17.01 -3.13
N ALA A 105 -18.48 17.05 -3.79
CA ALA A 105 -17.28 16.43 -3.27
C ALA A 105 -16.65 17.25 -2.14
N GLN A 106 -15.87 16.57 -1.30
CA GLN A 106 -15.06 17.19 -0.25
C GLN A 106 -13.58 16.93 -0.53
N VAL A 107 -12.84 17.96 -0.89
CA VAL A 107 -11.39 17.84 -1.11
C VAL A 107 -10.68 17.70 0.23
N THR A 108 -9.87 16.65 0.39
CA THR A 108 -9.12 16.34 1.60
C THR A 108 -7.67 16.77 1.53
N GLY A 109 -7.12 16.87 0.32
CA GLY A 109 -5.74 17.30 0.12
C GLY A 109 -5.48 17.78 -1.31
N VAL A 110 -4.47 18.65 -1.43
CA VAL A 110 -4.02 19.22 -2.71
C VAL A 110 -2.49 19.16 -2.75
N ASN A 111 -1.95 18.43 -3.70
CA ASN A 111 -0.51 18.36 -3.95
C ASN A 111 -0.14 19.17 -5.19
N ARG A 112 0.26 20.43 -4.99
CA ARG A 112 0.64 21.37 -6.06
C ARG A 112 2.05 21.12 -6.61
N ALA A 113 2.86 20.35 -5.87
CA ALA A 113 4.26 20.11 -6.23
C ALA A 113 4.43 18.89 -7.15
N PHE A 114 3.38 18.08 -7.33
CA PHE A 114 3.44 16.87 -8.14
C PHE A 114 2.93 17.12 -9.57
N ASN A 115 3.79 16.97 -10.57
CA ASN A 115 3.48 17.10 -12.00
C ASN A 115 2.61 18.33 -12.34
N HIS A 116 1.39 18.11 -12.79
CA HIS A 116 0.40 19.14 -13.14
C HIS A 116 -0.61 19.40 -12.01
N GLY A 117 -0.39 18.80 -10.86
CA GLY A 117 -1.22 18.87 -9.66
C GLY A 117 -2.02 17.58 -9.42
N ALA A 118 -2.17 17.25 -8.13
CA ALA A 118 -3.00 16.13 -7.69
C ALA A 118 -3.91 16.57 -6.54
N LEU A 119 -5.08 15.95 -6.43
CA LEU A 119 -6.05 16.17 -5.34
C LEU A 119 -6.50 14.81 -4.80
N SER A 120 -6.83 14.76 -3.51
CA SER A 120 -7.61 13.68 -2.92
C SER A 120 -8.97 14.24 -2.49
N ALA A 121 -10.06 13.54 -2.77
CA ALA A 121 -11.40 14.03 -2.45
C ALA A 121 -12.39 12.88 -2.18
N TYR A 122 -13.28 13.07 -1.21
CA TYR A 122 -14.50 12.27 -1.09
C TYR A 122 -15.51 12.70 -2.13
N VAL A 123 -15.85 11.84 -3.10
CA VAL A 123 -16.73 12.14 -4.22
C VAL A 123 -18.05 11.39 -4.05
N PRO A 124 -19.23 12.08 -4.18
CA PRO A 124 -20.51 11.38 -4.16
C PRO A 124 -20.57 10.31 -5.25
N SER A 125 -21.09 9.13 -4.90
CA SER A 125 -21.24 8.03 -5.85
C SER A 125 -22.00 8.43 -7.12
N SER A 126 -22.98 9.33 -7.01
CA SER A 126 -23.74 9.88 -8.15
C SER A 126 -22.91 10.76 -9.08
N ALA A 127 -21.80 11.33 -8.60
CA ALA A 127 -20.93 12.22 -9.38
C ALA A 127 -19.76 11.46 -10.05
N LEU A 128 -19.48 10.21 -9.65
CA LEU A 128 -18.33 9.43 -10.16
C LEU A 128 -18.39 9.24 -11.69
N ALA A 129 -19.57 8.92 -12.24
CA ALA A 129 -19.73 8.70 -13.68
C ALA A 129 -19.43 9.97 -14.50
N SER A 130 -19.81 11.14 -14.00
CA SER A 130 -19.56 12.43 -14.67
C SER A 130 -18.14 12.92 -14.52
N LEU A 131 -17.40 12.42 -13.52
CA LEU A 131 -16.03 12.81 -13.27
C LEU A 131 -15.11 12.54 -14.47
N SER A 132 -15.30 11.41 -15.18
CA SER A 132 -14.51 11.06 -16.37
C SER A 132 -14.60 12.09 -17.51
N GLY A 133 -15.70 12.84 -17.58
CA GLY A 133 -15.92 13.91 -18.57
C GLY A 133 -15.46 15.30 -18.11
N THR A 134 -14.90 15.43 -16.92
CA THR A 134 -14.49 16.73 -16.38
C THR A 134 -13.26 17.24 -17.12
N SER A 135 -13.36 18.50 -17.63
CA SER A 135 -12.24 19.13 -18.31
C SER A 135 -11.07 19.35 -17.36
N GLY A 136 -9.86 19.04 -17.83
CA GLY A 136 -8.65 19.13 -17.02
C GLY A 136 -8.35 17.90 -16.16
N LEU A 137 -9.23 16.90 -16.14
CA LEU A 137 -8.93 15.61 -15.53
C LEU A 137 -7.98 14.82 -16.41
N HIS A 138 -6.84 14.39 -15.87
CA HIS A 138 -5.97 13.39 -16.48
C HIS A 138 -6.40 11.98 -16.10
N LEU A 139 -6.45 11.69 -14.80
CA LEU A 139 -6.87 10.40 -14.25
C LEU A 139 -7.57 10.62 -12.90
N ALA A 140 -8.61 9.84 -12.65
CA ALA A 140 -9.16 9.63 -11.32
C ALA A 140 -9.07 8.14 -10.97
N LYS A 141 -8.52 7.83 -9.81
CA LYS A 141 -8.43 6.47 -9.32
C LYS A 141 -9.10 6.33 -7.96
N LEU A 142 -9.63 5.13 -7.69
CA LEU A 142 -10.16 4.81 -6.38
C LEU A 142 -9.01 4.79 -5.37
N THR A 143 -9.07 5.66 -4.35
CA THR A 143 -8.14 5.56 -3.23
C THR A 143 -8.44 4.28 -2.46
N ARG A 144 -7.49 3.36 -2.44
CA ARG A 144 -7.57 2.15 -1.65
C ARG A 144 -7.14 2.47 -0.23
N ARG A 145 -7.74 1.78 0.73
CA ARG A 145 -7.29 1.93 2.11
C ARG A 145 -5.81 1.58 2.18
N PRO A 146 -4.95 2.45 2.72
CA PRO A 146 -3.54 2.12 2.89
C PRO A 146 -3.40 0.91 3.80
N HIS A 147 -2.43 0.07 3.50
CA HIS A 147 -2.15 -1.10 4.31
C HIS A 147 -1.42 -0.68 5.57
N LYS A 148 -1.89 -1.19 6.71
CA LYS A 148 -1.19 -1.06 7.98
C LYS A 148 -0.24 -2.22 8.14
N ASN A 149 0.96 -1.94 8.55
CA ASN A 149 1.96 -2.95 8.86
C ASN A 149 1.76 -3.45 10.29
N VAL A 150 0.60 -4.00 10.59
CA VAL A 150 0.27 -4.49 11.91
C VAL A 150 0.74 -5.91 12.08
N GLY A 151 1.67 -6.13 13.00
CA GLY A 151 2.03 -7.44 13.49
C GLY A 151 1.18 -7.87 14.68
N LEU A 152 1.36 -9.11 15.10
CA LEU A 152 0.56 -9.76 16.14
C LEU A 152 1.34 -9.87 17.45
N THR A 153 1.65 -8.94 18.24
CA THR A 153 2.14 -9.01 19.63
C THR A 153 3.26 -8.03 20.05
N THR A 154 3.54 -7.88 21.26
CA THR A 154 4.06 -6.84 22.13
C THR A 154 5.53 -6.72 22.34
N SER A 155 6.07 -5.52 22.58
CA SER A 155 7.38 -5.37 23.15
C SER A 155 7.60 -4.24 24.16
N GLN A 156 8.55 -4.47 25.04
CA GLN A 156 9.23 -3.50 25.88
C GLN A 156 10.46 -2.97 25.13
N GLY A 157 10.24 -2.23 24.04
CA GLY A 157 11.31 -1.82 23.12
C GLY A 157 12.37 -0.90 23.75
N ALA A 158 12.02 -0.10 24.75
CA ALA A 158 12.95 0.83 25.39
C ALA A 158 14.16 0.13 26.04
N PRO A 159 14.04 -0.96 26.83
CA PRO A 159 15.18 -1.74 27.31
C PRO A 159 16.01 -2.37 26.17
N VAL A 160 15.39 -2.84 25.10
CA VAL A 160 16.09 -3.43 23.94
C VAL A 160 16.99 -2.41 23.26
N LEU A 161 16.49 -1.21 23.05
CA LEU A 161 17.25 -0.07 22.52
C LEU A 161 18.25 0.51 23.53
N ARG A 162 18.14 0.14 24.79
CA ARG A 162 18.83 0.78 25.91
C ARG A 162 18.51 2.28 26.03
N SER A 163 17.33 2.71 25.58
CA SER A 163 16.89 4.11 25.72
C SER A 163 16.63 4.47 27.19
N ASN A 164 16.22 3.51 28.02
CA ASN A 164 16.11 3.69 29.47
C ASN A 164 17.46 4.09 30.12
N VAL A 165 18.58 3.57 29.62
CA VAL A 165 19.93 3.97 30.07
C VAL A 165 20.25 5.38 29.59
N ALA A 166 19.88 5.72 28.34
CA ALA A 166 20.03 7.08 27.82
C ALA A 166 19.18 8.09 28.62
N ASN A 167 17.94 7.74 28.93
CA ASN A 167 17.02 8.58 29.71
C ASN A 167 17.54 8.82 31.13
N ALA A 168 18.07 7.78 31.76
CA ALA A 168 18.70 7.91 33.08
C ALA A 168 19.95 8.83 33.06
N ALA A 169 20.61 8.95 31.91
CA ALA A 169 21.72 9.89 31.69
C ALA A 169 21.25 11.31 31.27
N GLY A 170 19.93 11.58 31.26
CA GLY A 170 19.35 12.89 30.93
C GLY A 170 18.99 13.11 29.45
N TRP A 171 19.21 12.12 28.59
CA TRP A 171 18.88 12.20 27.18
C TRP A 171 17.46 11.67 26.96
N THR A 172 16.47 12.55 26.98
CA THR A 172 15.03 12.21 26.94
C THR A 172 14.33 12.69 25.67
N GLY A 173 15.05 13.29 24.70
CA GLY A 173 14.47 13.92 23.52
C GLY A 173 13.97 15.34 23.78
N ALA A 174 14.26 15.94 24.94
CA ALA A 174 13.77 17.28 25.29
C ALA A 174 14.18 18.33 24.26
N GLY A 175 13.21 19.17 23.86
CA GLY A 175 13.39 20.23 22.86
C GLY A 175 13.36 19.74 21.41
N ILE A 176 13.07 18.45 21.16
CA ILE A 176 12.89 17.85 19.84
C ILE A 176 11.42 17.56 19.62
N THR A 177 10.93 17.77 18.41
CA THR A 177 9.55 17.47 18.00
C THR A 177 9.54 16.29 17.03
N VAL A 178 8.74 15.25 17.33
CA VAL A 178 8.49 14.09 16.46
C VAL A 178 7.11 14.22 15.85
N GLY A 179 7.03 14.23 14.51
CA GLY A 179 5.78 14.17 13.75
C GLY A 179 5.44 12.73 13.39
N VAL A 180 4.22 12.29 13.66
CA VAL A 180 3.74 10.93 13.41
C VAL A 180 2.65 10.95 12.37
N LEU A 181 2.68 10.00 11.42
CA LEU A 181 1.63 9.76 10.43
C LEU A 181 1.18 8.31 10.49
N SER A 182 -0.12 8.10 10.56
CA SER A 182 -0.78 6.78 10.52
C SER A 182 -2.27 6.96 10.20
N ASP A 183 -3.13 6.00 10.60
CA ASP A 183 -4.55 6.08 10.33
C ASP A 183 -5.24 7.24 11.10
N SER A 184 -5.17 7.22 12.42
CA SER A 184 -5.88 8.16 13.29
C SER A 184 -5.18 8.36 14.64
N TYR A 185 -5.61 9.40 15.34
CA TYR A 185 -5.13 9.77 16.67
C TYR A 185 -6.12 9.42 17.78
N ASP A 186 -7.39 9.81 17.63
CA ASP A 186 -8.47 9.55 18.60
C ASP A 186 -9.82 9.35 17.89
N GLY A 187 -9.78 8.73 16.71
CA GLY A 187 -10.92 8.52 15.81
C GLY A 187 -11.44 7.09 15.80
N SER A 188 -10.90 6.15 16.58
CA SER A 188 -11.33 4.75 16.58
C SER A 188 -12.73 4.59 17.16
N PRO A 189 -13.54 3.58 16.67
CA PRO A 189 -14.85 3.31 17.23
C PRO A 189 -14.77 2.71 18.64
N LEU A 190 -15.81 2.92 19.46
CA LEU A 190 -15.89 2.34 20.81
C LEU A 190 -15.90 0.80 20.81
N SER A 191 -16.25 0.19 19.69
CA SER A 191 -16.16 -1.27 19.50
C SER A 191 -14.72 -1.78 19.40
N PHE A 192 -13.78 -0.90 19.02
CA PHE A 192 -12.35 -1.23 18.97
C PHE A 192 -11.69 -0.95 20.33
N THR A 193 -11.85 0.25 20.87
CA THR A 193 -11.36 0.60 22.21
C THR A 193 -12.19 1.67 22.88
N THR A 194 -12.29 1.60 24.20
CA THR A 194 -12.87 2.66 25.05
C THR A 194 -11.81 3.63 25.59
N VAL A 195 -10.53 3.33 25.44
CA VAL A 195 -9.44 4.20 25.85
C VAL A 195 -9.29 5.33 24.84
N ARG A 196 -9.29 6.56 25.32
CA ARG A 196 -9.17 7.77 24.52
C ARG A 196 -7.86 8.49 24.81
N ALA A 197 -7.44 9.39 23.92
CA ALA A 197 -6.23 10.17 24.09
C ALA A 197 -6.17 10.91 25.44
N ALA A 198 -7.32 11.39 25.93
CA ALA A 198 -7.41 12.02 27.25
C ALA A 198 -7.05 11.06 28.41
N ASN A 199 -7.34 9.76 28.28
CA ASN A 199 -6.95 8.76 29.28
C ASN A 199 -5.43 8.57 29.28
N ASP A 200 -4.82 8.44 28.10
CA ASP A 200 -3.38 8.25 27.94
C ASP A 200 -2.58 9.48 28.41
N ILE A 201 -3.13 10.67 28.19
CA ILE A 201 -2.53 11.92 28.72
C ILE A 201 -2.64 11.96 30.25
N ALA A 202 -3.78 11.56 30.81
CA ALA A 202 -3.98 11.57 32.26
C ALA A 202 -3.12 10.53 32.99
N SER A 203 -2.86 9.38 32.37
CA SER A 203 -1.98 8.33 32.91
C SER A 203 -0.49 8.63 32.71
N GLY A 204 -0.14 9.48 31.76
CA GLY A 204 1.25 9.81 31.41
C GLY A 204 1.85 8.96 30.30
N ASP A 205 1.04 8.05 29.70
CA ASP A 205 1.46 7.24 28.54
C ASP A 205 1.58 8.08 27.26
N LEU A 206 1.02 9.29 27.27
CA LEU A 206 1.10 10.23 26.18
C LEU A 206 1.23 11.67 26.70
N ARG A 207 2.12 12.46 26.11
CA ARG A 207 2.12 13.92 26.32
C ARG A 207 1.08 14.57 25.40
N PRO A 208 0.43 15.67 25.81
CA PRO A 208 -0.44 16.44 24.92
C PRO A 208 0.32 16.80 23.63
N PRO A 209 -0.19 16.43 22.43
CA PRO A 209 0.48 16.76 21.19
C PRO A 209 0.41 18.28 20.92
N LYS A 210 1.46 18.82 20.31
CA LYS A 210 1.51 20.24 19.92
C LYS A 210 0.51 20.58 18.81
N TRP A 211 0.24 19.62 17.94
CA TRP A 211 -0.64 19.79 16.79
C TRP A 211 -1.18 18.43 16.34
N VAL A 212 -2.46 18.39 15.98
CA VAL A 212 -3.14 17.19 15.47
C VAL A 212 -3.96 17.58 14.23
N LEU A 213 -3.77 16.82 13.17
CA LEU A 213 -4.59 16.86 11.96
C LEU A 213 -5.14 15.45 11.70
N ASP A 214 -6.35 15.21 12.20
CA ASP A 214 -7.05 13.92 12.03
C ASP A 214 -8.24 14.06 11.08
N ILE A 215 -8.68 12.96 10.49
CA ILE A 215 -9.89 12.92 9.65
C ILE A 215 -11.17 12.70 10.46
N GLY A 216 -11.05 12.49 11.77
CA GLY A 216 -12.18 12.22 12.66
C GLY A 216 -12.59 10.75 12.70
N ALA A 217 -13.78 10.47 13.24
CA ALA A 217 -14.24 9.11 13.49
C ALA A 217 -14.58 8.36 12.18
N ASP A 218 -13.96 7.20 12.00
CA ASP A 218 -14.26 6.23 10.96
C ASP A 218 -14.35 4.83 11.59
N PRO A 219 -15.32 3.97 11.20
CA PRO A 219 -15.47 2.63 11.77
C PRO A 219 -14.23 1.74 11.60
N SER A 220 -13.36 2.10 10.71
CA SER A 220 -12.14 1.37 10.38
C SER A 220 -10.88 1.92 11.05
N ASN A 221 -10.97 3.05 11.74
CA ASN A 221 -9.86 3.62 12.50
C ASN A 221 -9.48 2.75 13.69
N THR A 222 -8.19 2.70 14.02
CA THR A 222 -7.67 1.92 15.14
C THR A 222 -6.81 2.77 16.07
N ASP A 223 -6.65 4.08 15.78
CA ASP A 223 -5.75 5.00 16.49
C ASP A 223 -4.30 4.48 16.56
N GLU A 224 -3.85 3.76 15.50
CA GLU A 224 -2.49 3.26 15.40
C GLU A 224 -1.46 4.39 15.52
N GLY A 225 -1.78 5.56 14.98
CA GLY A 225 -0.94 6.75 15.14
C GLY A 225 -0.74 7.15 16.61
N ARG A 226 -1.77 7.05 17.44
CA ARG A 226 -1.65 7.28 18.89
C ARG A 226 -0.83 6.19 19.57
N ALA A 227 -0.94 4.94 19.14
CA ALA A 227 -0.10 3.85 19.64
C ALA A 227 1.39 4.07 19.29
N MET A 228 1.69 4.55 18.07
CA MET A 228 3.05 4.96 17.69
C MET A 228 3.56 6.10 18.59
N MET A 229 2.69 7.07 18.92
CA MET A 229 3.05 8.18 19.79
C MET A 229 3.33 7.72 21.23
N GLN A 230 2.67 6.67 21.74
CA GLN A 230 3.01 6.05 23.01
C GLN A 230 4.42 5.43 22.98
N ILE A 231 4.79 4.75 21.89
CA ILE A 231 6.15 4.23 21.69
C ILE A 231 7.19 5.37 21.72
N VAL A 232 6.91 6.48 21.04
CA VAL A 232 7.80 7.66 21.08
C VAL A 232 7.91 8.19 22.51
N GLN A 233 6.81 8.24 23.27
CA GLN A 233 6.79 8.67 24.67
C GLN A 233 7.67 7.76 25.55
N ASP A 234 7.63 6.45 25.36
CA ASP A 234 8.40 5.49 26.15
C ASP A 234 9.91 5.58 25.90
N VAL A 235 10.31 5.80 24.66
CA VAL A 235 11.72 5.85 24.25
C VAL A 235 12.31 7.23 24.46
N ALA A 236 11.57 8.30 24.16
CA ALA A 236 12.00 9.70 24.24
C ALA A 236 10.97 10.56 25.01
N PRO A 237 10.81 10.35 26.33
CA PRO A 237 9.73 10.94 27.13
C PRO A 237 9.75 12.46 27.23
N GLY A 238 10.84 13.10 26.86
CA GLY A 238 10.97 14.56 26.80
C GLY A 238 10.65 15.17 25.45
N ALA A 239 10.46 14.36 24.40
CA ALA A 239 10.15 14.86 23.07
C ALA A 239 8.70 15.41 22.98
N ASP A 240 8.53 16.51 22.26
CA ASP A 240 7.20 16.97 21.84
C ASP A 240 6.73 16.14 20.64
N GLN A 241 5.40 16.06 20.44
CA GLN A 241 4.84 15.26 19.37
C GLN A 241 3.76 16.01 18.58
N CYS A 242 3.61 15.66 17.31
CA CYS A 242 2.52 16.08 16.43
C CYS A 242 1.96 14.87 15.71
N PHE A 243 0.71 14.94 15.27
CA PHE A 243 0.08 13.91 14.47
C PHE A 243 -0.55 14.50 13.20
N ALA A 244 -0.44 13.78 12.07
CA ALA A 244 -1.24 14.00 10.88
C ALA A 244 -1.69 12.66 10.30
N THR A 245 -2.95 12.58 9.82
CA THR A 245 -3.42 11.36 9.19
C THR A 245 -2.73 11.10 7.85
N ALA A 246 -2.43 9.82 7.56
CA ALA A 246 -2.01 9.33 6.26
C ALA A 246 -3.17 8.73 5.44
N PHE A 247 -4.42 8.73 5.98
CA PHE A 247 -5.56 7.99 5.42
C PHE A 247 -6.55 8.89 4.63
N ALA A 248 -6.15 10.12 4.31
CA ALA A 248 -6.96 11.07 3.55
C ALA A 248 -6.64 11.08 2.03
N GLY A 249 -5.98 10.05 1.51
CA GLY A 249 -5.51 9.89 0.12
C GLY A 249 -4.03 10.23 -0.05
N GLU A 250 -3.40 9.73 -1.12
CA GLU A 250 -1.95 9.92 -1.35
C GLU A 250 -1.53 11.39 -1.44
N ALA A 251 -2.33 12.23 -2.12
CA ALA A 251 -2.01 13.66 -2.25
C ALA A 251 -2.07 14.36 -0.88
N ALA A 252 -3.05 13.98 -0.04
CA ALA A 252 -3.16 14.48 1.32
C ALA A 252 -2.02 13.96 2.20
N PHE A 253 -1.64 12.70 2.05
CA PHE A 253 -0.50 12.12 2.77
C PHE A 253 0.80 12.86 2.41
N ALA A 254 1.08 13.06 1.11
CA ALA A 254 2.24 13.83 0.65
C ALA A 254 2.24 15.28 1.17
N ASP A 255 1.07 15.93 1.23
CA ASP A 255 0.93 17.26 1.82
C ASP A 255 1.16 17.24 3.33
N ASN A 256 0.60 16.28 4.05
CA ASN A 256 0.73 16.14 5.49
C ASN A 256 2.17 15.83 5.92
N ILE A 257 2.93 15.08 5.15
CA ILE A 257 4.39 14.91 5.33
C ILE A 257 5.08 16.29 5.33
N ARG A 258 4.78 17.14 4.33
CA ARG A 258 5.36 18.49 4.25
C ARG A 258 4.86 19.39 5.38
N ARG A 259 3.57 19.29 5.75
CA ARG A 259 2.97 20.08 6.83
C ARG A 259 3.58 19.79 8.19
N LEU A 260 3.90 18.55 8.53
CA LEU A 260 4.60 18.23 9.78
C LEU A 260 5.91 19.03 9.93
N ARG A 261 6.65 19.23 8.84
CA ARG A 261 7.85 20.08 8.84
C ARG A 261 7.53 21.57 8.82
N THR A 262 6.49 21.99 8.07
CA THR A 262 6.27 23.41 7.74
C THR A 262 5.25 24.11 8.63
N GLU A 263 4.31 23.38 9.25
CA GLU A 263 3.28 23.91 10.14
C GLU A 263 3.92 24.55 11.38
N ALA A 264 3.57 25.81 11.66
CA ALA A 264 4.18 26.59 12.72
C ALA A 264 3.96 25.98 14.11
N ALA A 265 2.81 25.35 14.34
CA ALA A 265 2.47 24.71 15.59
C ALA A 265 3.23 23.38 15.83
N CYS A 266 3.72 22.74 14.76
CA CYS A 266 4.45 21.47 14.83
C CYS A 266 5.98 21.69 14.69
N ARG A 267 6.45 22.03 13.49
CA ARG A 267 7.88 22.15 13.17
C ARG A 267 8.67 20.91 13.56
N ALA A 268 8.19 19.74 13.13
CA ALA A 268 8.86 18.48 13.42
C ALA A 268 10.34 18.50 13.03
N ASP A 269 11.17 17.89 13.85
CA ASP A 269 12.61 17.66 13.62
C ASP A 269 12.86 16.22 13.13
N VAL A 270 11.94 15.32 13.47
CA VAL A 270 11.88 13.92 13.04
C VAL A 270 10.47 13.62 12.61
N ILE A 271 10.29 12.90 11.50
CA ILE A 271 8.99 12.44 11.03
C ILE A 271 9.01 10.91 10.91
N VAL A 272 7.89 10.27 11.26
CA VAL A 272 7.73 8.82 11.15
C VAL A 272 6.34 8.45 10.66
N ASP A 273 6.27 7.43 9.80
CA ASP A 273 5.05 6.77 9.35
C ASP A 273 5.15 5.24 9.42
N ASP A 274 4.00 4.58 9.27
CA ASP A 274 3.88 3.13 9.27
C ASP A 274 2.98 2.58 8.16
N VAL A 275 2.61 3.38 7.18
CA VAL A 275 1.64 3.03 6.14
C VAL A 275 2.25 2.95 4.75
N PHE A 276 1.55 2.32 3.81
CA PHE A 276 1.81 2.45 2.38
C PHE A 276 0.51 2.34 1.57
N TYR A 277 0.50 2.97 0.40
CA TYR A 277 -0.57 2.79 -0.58
C TYR A 277 -0.19 1.70 -1.58
N TYR A 278 -1.17 0.90 -2.02
CA TYR A 278 -0.94 -0.24 -2.92
C TYR A 278 -0.34 0.17 -4.25
N ASP A 279 -0.71 1.33 -4.72
CA ASP A 279 -0.42 1.90 -6.02
C ASP A 279 0.77 2.89 -6.02
N GLU A 280 1.56 2.90 -4.95
CA GLU A 280 2.86 3.58 -4.99
C GLU A 280 3.82 2.86 -5.93
N PRO A 281 4.54 3.58 -6.80
CA PRO A 281 5.41 2.97 -7.81
C PRO A 281 6.56 2.15 -7.19
N PHE A 282 6.82 0.96 -7.77
CA PHE A 282 7.95 0.11 -7.35
C PHE A 282 9.30 0.58 -7.92
N PHE A 283 9.28 1.28 -9.06
CA PHE A 283 10.48 1.55 -9.86
C PHE A 283 10.79 3.04 -10.02
N SER A 284 10.02 3.91 -9.36
CA SER A 284 10.23 5.36 -9.36
C SER A 284 9.76 5.97 -8.03
N ASP A 285 10.18 7.20 -7.75
CA ASP A 285 9.66 7.96 -6.62
C ASP A 285 8.30 8.57 -6.99
N GLY A 286 7.21 8.00 -6.46
CA GLY A 286 5.85 8.54 -6.53
C GLY A 286 5.69 9.82 -5.71
N GLN A 287 4.46 10.37 -5.66
CA GLN A 287 4.19 11.65 -5.00
C GLN A 287 4.50 11.65 -3.49
N VAL A 288 4.29 10.52 -2.81
CA VAL A 288 4.59 10.38 -1.38
C VAL A 288 6.10 10.30 -1.18
N ALA A 289 6.81 9.48 -1.97
CA ALA A 289 8.26 9.38 -1.94
C ALA A 289 8.96 10.72 -2.25
N GLN A 290 8.40 11.52 -3.17
CA GLN A 290 8.88 12.88 -3.45
C GLN A 290 8.69 13.80 -2.23
N ALA A 291 7.55 13.72 -1.52
CA ALA A 291 7.33 14.49 -0.30
C ALA A 291 8.33 14.12 0.81
N VAL A 292 8.65 12.83 0.95
CA VAL A 292 9.72 12.36 1.86
C VAL A 292 11.06 12.98 1.48
N ASN A 293 11.45 12.92 0.20
CA ASN A 293 12.70 13.51 -0.26
C ASN A 293 12.72 15.04 -0.03
N ASP A 294 11.59 15.74 -0.24
CA ASP A 294 11.48 17.18 0.00
C ASP A 294 11.73 17.55 1.46
N VAL A 295 11.09 16.84 2.41
CA VAL A 295 11.27 17.19 3.84
C VAL A 295 12.65 16.86 4.36
N VAL A 296 13.34 15.91 3.74
CA VAL A 296 14.70 15.49 4.11
C VAL A 296 15.78 16.39 3.50
N THR A 297 15.59 16.86 2.26
CA THR A 297 16.68 17.51 1.50
C THR A 297 16.43 18.98 1.17
N SER A 298 15.16 19.43 1.07
CA SER A 298 14.86 20.79 0.63
C SER A 298 15.37 21.83 1.62
N THR A 299 16.06 22.84 1.08
CA THR A 299 16.49 24.04 1.79
C THR A 299 15.54 25.22 1.59
N THR A 300 14.53 25.06 0.73
CA THR A 300 13.54 26.11 0.42
C THR A 300 12.21 25.95 1.17
N LEU A 301 11.87 24.73 1.61
CA LEU A 301 10.72 24.51 2.46
C LEU A 301 10.92 25.17 3.84
N PRO A 302 9.87 25.78 4.42
CA PRO A 302 9.93 26.27 5.79
C PRO A 302 10.32 25.16 6.79
N GLY A 303 10.98 25.51 7.88
CA GLY A 303 11.54 24.56 8.83
C GLY A 303 12.91 24.04 8.37
N ARG A 304 13.48 23.14 9.16
CA ARG A 304 14.77 22.48 8.87
C ARG A 304 14.57 21.17 8.13
N PRO A 305 15.54 20.69 7.36
CA PRO A 305 15.56 19.30 6.90
C PRO A 305 15.38 18.32 8.07
N VAL A 306 14.51 17.34 7.92
CA VAL A 306 14.13 16.39 8.97
C VAL A 306 14.62 14.98 8.66
N SER A 307 14.89 14.18 9.69
CA SER A 307 15.07 12.73 9.51
C SER A 307 13.70 12.07 9.35
N TYR A 308 13.50 11.32 8.27
CA TYR A 308 12.26 10.63 7.98
C TYR A 308 12.42 9.12 8.18
N PHE A 309 11.51 8.51 8.93
CA PHE A 309 11.46 7.08 9.19
C PHE A 309 10.16 6.50 8.65
N SER A 310 10.24 5.31 8.06
CA SER A 310 9.06 4.61 7.54
C SER A 310 9.19 3.12 7.81
N SER A 311 8.08 2.47 8.11
CA SER A 311 8.04 1.03 8.24
C SER A 311 8.48 0.35 6.93
N ALA A 312 9.27 -0.74 7.03
CA ALA A 312 9.72 -1.47 5.83
C ALA A 312 8.60 -2.28 5.15
N GLY A 313 7.53 -2.56 5.89
CA GLY A 313 6.42 -3.41 5.49
C GLY A 313 6.47 -4.79 6.16
N ASN A 314 5.30 -5.47 6.22
CA ASN A 314 5.14 -6.78 6.85
C ASN A 314 4.92 -7.92 5.85
N GLN A 315 5.31 -7.73 4.58
CA GLN A 315 5.13 -8.68 3.47
C GLN A 315 6.33 -9.63 3.31
N GLY A 316 7.03 -9.92 4.41
CA GLY A 316 8.02 -11.00 4.48
C GLY A 316 7.37 -12.38 4.65
N SER A 317 8.19 -13.42 4.82
CA SER A 317 7.71 -14.81 4.79
C SER A 317 6.71 -15.16 5.90
N ALA A 318 6.87 -14.64 7.11
CA ALA A 318 5.91 -14.89 8.20
C ALA A 318 4.64 -14.05 8.07
N GLY A 319 4.66 -12.95 7.33
CA GLY A 319 3.48 -12.15 6.99
C GLY A 319 2.63 -12.75 5.85
N GLY A 320 2.99 -13.93 5.36
CA GLY A 320 2.30 -14.56 4.22
C GLY A 320 2.59 -13.90 2.88
N GLY A 321 3.46 -12.89 2.85
CA GLY A 321 3.83 -12.12 1.67
C GLY A 321 5.02 -12.72 0.91
N GLY A 322 5.35 -12.09 -0.19
CA GLY A 322 6.50 -12.43 -1.02
C GLY A 322 6.43 -11.73 -2.37
N ALA A 323 7.52 -11.74 -3.12
CA ALA A 323 7.54 -11.15 -4.45
C ALA A 323 8.19 -12.08 -5.47
N ILE A 324 7.73 -11.94 -6.70
CA ILE A 324 8.37 -12.50 -7.90
C ILE A 324 8.92 -11.32 -8.70
N ASP A 325 10.21 -11.21 -8.80
CA ASP A 325 10.88 -10.16 -9.57
C ASP A 325 11.46 -10.77 -10.84
N VAL A 326 11.06 -10.26 -11.99
CA VAL A 326 11.58 -10.64 -13.31
C VAL A 326 12.46 -9.49 -13.79
N PRO A 327 13.77 -9.53 -13.48
CA PRO A 327 14.67 -8.38 -13.70
C PRO A 327 15.00 -8.14 -15.18
N VAL A 328 14.76 -9.14 -16.04
CA VAL A 328 14.84 -9.05 -17.50
C VAL A 328 13.58 -9.70 -18.07
N ALA A 329 12.55 -8.87 -18.28
CA ALA A 329 11.27 -9.34 -18.79
C ALA A 329 11.37 -9.71 -20.27
N THR A 330 10.98 -10.94 -20.59
CA THR A 330 10.84 -11.43 -21.97
C THR A 330 9.43 -11.93 -22.19
N PHE A 331 8.89 -11.72 -23.40
CA PHE A 331 7.54 -12.12 -23.77
C PHE A 331 7.58 -12.98 -25.03
N SER A 332 6.83 -14.08 -25.03
CA SER A 332 6.72 -14.99 -26.17
C SER A 332 5.30 -15.04 -26.72
N THR A 333 5.15 -14.84 -28.02
CA THR A 333 3.89 -15.06 -28.73
C THR A 333 3.59 -16.56 -28.99
N SER A 334 4.57 -17.41 -28.71
CA SER A 334 4.47 -18.88 -28.82
C SER A 334 4.95 -19.52 -27.53
N PRO A 335 4.26 -19.31 -26.39
CA PRO A 335 4.69 -19.85 -25.10
C PRO A 335 4.65 -21.38 -25.10
N THR A 336 5.65 -22.00 -24.50
CA THR A 336 5.78 -23.45 -24.35
C THR A 336 5.57 -23.88 -22.90
N ASN A 337 5.57 -25.18 -22.63
CA ASN A 337 5.47 -25.72 -21.26
C ASN A 337 4.22 -25.25 -20.49
N LEU A 338 3.12 -25.04 -21.19
CA LEU A 338 1.86 -24.56 -20.61
C LEU A 338 1.09 -25.64 -19.84
N GLY A 339 1.50 -26.92 -19.96
CA GLY A 339 0.74 -28.04 -19.42
C GLY A 339 -0.65 -28.15 -20.10
N ASN A 340 -1.71 -28.14 -19.29
CA ASN A 340 -3.09 -28.23 -19.78
C ASN A 340 -3.77 -26.86 -19.99
N VAL A 341 -3.04 -25.75 -20.00
CA VAL A 341 -3.63 -24.40 -20.15
C VAL A 341 -4.32 -24.26 -21.51
N ASN A 342 -5.58 -23.88 -21.48
CA ASN A 342 -6.39 -23.56 -22.65
C ASN A 342 -6.29 -22.06 -22.97
N LEU A 343 -5.40 -21.67 -23.87
CA LEU A 343 -5.20 -20.27 -24.26
C LEU A 343 -6.48 -19.61 -24.82
N ALA A 344 -7.37 -20.39 -25.45
CA ALA A 344 -8.62 -19.84 -25.96
C ALA A 344 -9.55 -19.36 -24.84
N SER A 345 -9.45 -19.93 -23.64
CA SER A 345 -10.24 -19.51 -22.47
C SER A 345 -9.89 -18.11 -21.96
N LEU A 346 -8.72 -17.57 -22.31
CA LEU A 346 -8.31 -16.21 -21.93
C LEU A 346 -9.25 -15.13 -22.49
N ASN A 347 -9.89 -15.41 -23.64
CA ASN A 347 -10.83 -14.49 -24.27
C ASN A 347 -12.23 -14.50 -23.63
N THR A 348 -12.52 -15.49 -22.80
CA THR A 348 -13.85 -15.75 -22.22
C THR A 348 -13.89 -15.69 -20.71
N CYS A 349 -12.75 -15.46 -20.05
CA CYS A 349 -12.74 -15.35 -18.59
C CYS A 349 -13.48 -14.10 -18.08
N THR A 350 -13.98 -14.18 -16.85
CA THR A 350 -14.50 -13.03 -16.13
C THR A 350 -13.41 -11.97 -16.00
N SER A 351 -13.72 -10.73 -16.31
CA SER A 351 -12.74 -9.63 -16.28
C SER A 351 -13.14 -8.52 -15.33
N SER A 352 -12.13 -7.88 -14.76
CA SER A 352 -12.21 -6.59 -14.11
C SER A 352 -11.18 -5.65 -14.79
N PRO A 353 -11.58 -4.48 -15.27
CA PRO A 353 -12.96 -4.01 -15.44
C PRO A 353 -13.71 -4.80 -16.51
N ALA A 354 -15.04 -4.80 -16.42
CA ALA A 354 -15.90 -5.52 -17.36
C ALA A 354 -15.89 -4.92 -18.78
N SER A 355 -15.50 -3.67 -18.94
CA SER A 355 -15.48 -2.92 -20.20
C SER A 355 -14.14 -2.20 -20.39
N GLY A 356 -13.80 -1.93 -21.63
CA GLY A 356 -12.52 -1.32 -22.00
C GLY A 356 -11.30 -2.24 -21.88
N SER A 357 -11.54 -3.51 -21.58
CA SER A 357 -10.51 -4.52 -21.37
C SER A 357 -9.81 -4.87 -22.69
N THR A 358 -8.48 -4.98 -22.62
CA THR A 358 -7.62 -5.46 -23.70
C THR A 358 -7.34 -6.96 -23.62
N LYS A 359 -8.05 -7.70 -22.78
CA LYS A 359 -7.82 -9.11 -22.46
C LYS A 359 -7.68 -10.04 -23.67
N ALA A 360 -8.42 -9.78 -24.75
CA ALA A 360 -8.38 -10.58 -25.97
C ALA A 360 -7.14 -10.31 -26.83
N ASN A 361 -6.42 -9.22 -26.59
CA ASN A 361 -5.30 -8.80 -27.43
C ASN A 361 -3.96 -9.13 -26.76
N GLN A 362 -3.49 -10.36 -26.97
CA GLN A 362 -2.20 -10.85 -26.49
C GLN A 362 -1.12 -10.86 -27.58
N GLY A 363 -1.23 -9.99 -28.57
CA GLY A 363 -0.30 -9.91 -29.71
C GLY A 363 1.16 -9.62 -29.31
N GLY A 364 1.38 -9.09 -28.09
CA GLY A 364 2.69 -8.89 -27.49
C GLY A 364 3.29 -10.11 -26.80
N GLY A 365 2.51 -11.19 -26.63
CA GLY A 365 2.97 -12.45 -26.04
C GLY A 365 2.81 -12.51 -24.52
N PHE A 366 3.30 -13.61 -23.92
CA PHE A 366 3.21 -13.92 -22.50
C PHE A 366 4.58 -13.83 -21.82
N LEU A 367 4.60 -13.33 -20.59
CA LEU A 367 5.80 -13.18 -19.76
C LEU A 367 6.40 -14.54 -19.44
N ASP A 368 7.70 -14.68 -19.65
CA ASP A 368 8.51 -15.76 -19.08
C ASP A 368 8.94 -15.36 -17.66
N PHE A 369 8.41 -16.06 -16.67
CA PHE A 369 8.82 -15.89 -15.26
C PHE A 369 10.22 -16.45 -14.98
N GLY A 370 10.87 -17.03 -15.99
CA GLY A 370 12.19 -17.61 -15.95
C GLY A 370 12.19 -19.08 -16.40
N GLY A 371 13.21 -19.44 -17.19
CA GLY A 371 13.42 -20.81 -17.66
C GLY A 371 12.31 -21.38 -18.55
N GLY A 372 11.56 -20.54 -19.25
CA GLY A 372 10.43 -20.95 -20.09
C GLY A 372 9.14 -21.22 -19.29
N THR A 373 8.99 -20.64 -18.12
CA THR A 373 7.78 -20.73 -17.28
C THR A 373 6.83 -19.59 -17.62
N TYR A 374 5.79 -19.85 -18.39
CA TYR A 374 4.77 -18.86 -18.79
C TYR A 374 3.47 -18.98 -17.99
N ALA A 375 3.25 -20.09 -17.31
CA ALA A 375 2.09 -20.37 -16.47
C ALA A 375 2.59 -20.74 -15.07
N LEU A 376 2.67 -19.75 -14.19
CA LEU A 376 3.29 -19.87 -12.87
C LEU A 376 2.34 -20.55 -11.88
N PRO A 377 2.68 -21.71 -11.30
CA PRO A 377 1.83 -22.39 -10.33
C PRO A 377 1.82 -21.64 -8.99
N VAL A 378 0.61 -21.38 -8.47
CA VAL A 378 0.38 -20.72 -7.19
C VAL A 378 -0.74 -21.42 -6.42
N THR A 379 -0.82 -21.20 -5.11
CA THR A 379 -1.91 -21.68 -4.27
C THR A 379 -2.74 -20.50 -3.80
N TYR A 380 -4.06 -20.59 -3.91
CA TYR A 380 -5.00 -19.61 -3.41
C TYR A 380 -5.70 -20.13 -2.16
N SER A 381 -5.82 -19.31 -1.12
CA SER A 381 -6.38 -19.71 0.17
C SER A 381 -7.92 -19.78 0.20
N GLY A 382 -8.59 -19.10 -0.75
CA GLY A 382 -10.04 -18.90 -0.74
C GLY A 382 -10.50 -17.71 0.12
N ALA A 383 -9.61 -17.15 0.93
CA ALA A 383 -9.85 -15.89 1.63
C ALA A 383 -9.64 -14.68 0.68
N GLY A 384 -9.96 -13.49 1.13
CA GLY A 384 -9.58 -12.28 0.38
C GLY A 384 -8.07 -12.23 0.14
N SER A 385 -7.65 -11.76 -1.03
CA SER A 385 -6.24 -11.72 -1.41
C SER A 385 -5.93 -10.52 -2.29
N THR A 386 -4.69 -10.04 -2.20
CA THR A 386 -4.20 -8.92 -3.01
C THR A 386 -2.83 -9.23 -3.58
N LEU A 387 -2.71 -9.10 -4.91
CA LEU A 387 -1.44 -9.10 -5.64
C LEU A 387 -1.27 -7.75 -6.32
N LEU A 388 -0.05 -7.22 -6.30
CA LEU A 388 0.33 -6.00 -7.01
C LEU A 388 1.26 -6.39 -8.16
N LEU A 389 0.81 -6.20 -9.39
CA LEU A 389 1.60 -6.42 -10.60
C LEU A 389 2.03 -5.07 -11.15
N GLN A 390 3.32 -4.75 -11.06
CA GLN A 390 3.87 -3.52 -11.64
C GLN A 390 5.06 -3.83 -12.56
N TRP A 391 5.33 -2.91 -13.45
CA TRP A 391 6.49 -2.94 -14.35
C TRP A 391 7.16 -1.58 -14.44
N ASP A 392 8.33 -1.56 -15.06
CA ASP A 392 9.22 -0.40 -15.07
C ASP A 392 8.83 0.66 -16.14
N ASP A 393 7.55 1.04 -16.17
CA ASP A 393 7.06 2.25 -16.81
C ASP A 393 6.82 3.36 -15.77
N LEU A 394 6.86 4.60 -16.20
CA LEU A 394 6.68 5.75 -15.31
C LEU A 394 5.21 6.20 -15.32
N PHE A 395 4.59 6.25 -14.14
CA PHE A 395 3.18 6.55 -13.95
C PHE A 395 2.87 8.05 -14.11
N TYR A 396 1.66 8.36 -14.56
CA TYR A 396 1.04 9.69 -14.55
C TYR A 396 1.78 10.80 -15.31
N GLN A 397 2.61 10.46 -16.29
CA GLN A 397 3.40 11.41 -17.06
C GLN A 397 3.29 11.21 -18.58
N GLY A 398 2.29 10.48 -19.03
CA GLY A 398 2.15 10.10 -20.46
C GLY A 398 3.27 9.18 -20.94
N LYS A 399 3.87 8.40 -20.03
CA LYS A 399 5.05 7.57 -20.32
C LYS A 399 4.83 6.08 -20.13
N VAL A 400 3.61 5.65 -19.81
CA VAL A 400 3.27 4.24 -19.81
C VAL A 400 3.17 3.76 -21.27
N THR A 401 4.03 2.81 -21.63
CA THR A 401 4.21 2.32 -22.99
C THR A 401 3.94 0.83 -23.13
N THR A 402 3.75 0.14 -22.01
CA THR A 402 3.45 -1.29 -21.92
C THR A 402 2.07 -1.49 -21.32
N ASP A 403 1.29 -2.41 -21.90
CA ASP A 403 -0.02 -2.81 -21.40
C ASP A 403 0.04 -4.30 -21.07
N LEU A 404 -0.06 -4.64 -19.78
CA LEU A 404 0.02 -6.00 -19.25
C LEU A 404 -1.30 -6.41 -18.62
N ASN A 405 -1.73 -7.64 -18.91
CA ASN A 405 -2.93 -8.26 -18.36
C ASN A 405 -2.58 -9.44 -17.48
N PHE A 406 -3.24 -9.54 -16.34
CA PHE A 406 -3.15 -10.66 -15.41
C PHE A 406 -4.25 -11.69 -15.71
N TYR A 407 -3.90 -12.98 -15.74
CA TYR A 407 -4.81 -14.10 -15.91
C TYR A 407 -4.65 -15.14 -14.82
N LEU A 408 -5.79 -15.56 -14.25
CA LEU A 408 -5.86 -16.65 -13.28
C LEU A 408 -6.44 -17.89 -13.96
N ILE A 409 -5.66 -18.97 -13.96
CA ILE A 409 -5.97 -20.24 -14.63
C ILE A 409 -6.22 -21.31 -13.57
N ASN A 410 -7.35 -22.00 -13.62
CA ASN A 410 -7.68 -23.09 -12.70
C ASN A 410 -6.93 -24.38 -13.00
N ALA A 411 -7.10 -25.39 -12.15
CA ALA A 411 -6.45 -26.72 -12.31
C ALA A 411 -6.89 -27.44 -13.60
N ALA A 412 -8.09 -27.16 -14.11
CA ALA A 412 -8.56 -27.71 -15.39
C ALA A 412 -7.92 -27.02 -16.63
N GLY A 413 -7.13 -25.99 -16.43
CA GLY A 413 -6.44 -25.24 -17.48
C GLY A 413 -7.24 -24.10 -18.09
N ASN A 414 -8.41 -23.77 -17.53
CA ASN A 414 -9.23 -22.68 -18.03
C ASN A 414 -9.01 -21.40 -17.24
N CYS A 415 -9.03 -20.25 -17.92
CA CYS A 415 -9.03 -18.95 -17.28
C CYS A 415 -10.34 -18.75 -16.52
N VAL A 416 -10.24 -18.35 -15.26
CA VAL A 416 -11.40 -18.08 -14.39
C VAL A 416 -11.55 -16.61 -14.07
N PHE A 417 -10.44 -15.86 -14.10
CA PHE A 417 -10.47 -14.42 -13.87
C PHE A 417 -9.31 -13.71 -14.58
N THR A 418 -9.52 -12.43 -14.95
CA THR A 418 -8.49 -11.57 -15.51
C THR A 418 -8.63 -10.13 -15.00
N PHE A 419 -7.49 -9.49 -14.76
CA PHE A 419 -7.37 -8.04 -14.66
C PHE A 419 -6.70 -7.55 -15.94
N ALA A 420 -7.33 -6.61 -16.62
CA ALA A 420 -6.96 -6.24 -17.97
C ALA A 420 -7.33 -4.77 -18.26
N THR A 421 -6.76 -3.88 -17.47
CA THR A 421 -6.86 -2.44 -17.68
C THR A 421 -6.16 -2.05 -18.98
N ASN A 422 -6.62 -1.02 -19.66
CA ASN A 422 -5.83 -0.39 -20.73
C ASN A 422 -4.81 0.55 -20.05
N ASN A 423 -3.68 -0.01 -19.64
CA ASN A 423 -2.66 0.70 -18.84
C ASN A 423 -2.06 1.90 -19.58
N ILE A 424 -1.95 1.82 -20.92
CA ILE A 424 -1.43 2.93 -21.73
C ILE A 424 -2.40 4.11 -21.72
N ALA A 425 -3.70 3.84 -21.88
CA ALA A 425 -4.72 4.88 -21.84
C ALA A 425 -4.91 5.47 -20.43
N ALA A 426 -4.76 4.62 -19.40
CA ALA A 426 -4.81 5.03 -18.00
C ALA A 426 -3.55 5.76 -17.54
N ASP A 427 -2.44 5.67 -18.30
CA ASP A 427 -1.11 6.14 -17.91
C ASP A 427 -0.66 5.61 -16.55
N PHE A 428 -0.97 4.33 -16.29
CA PHE A 428 -0.80 3.67 -15.01
C PHE A 428 -0.26 2.25 -15.20
N GLY A 429 1.02 2.04 -14.89
CA GLY A 429 1.76 0.80 -15.15
C GLY A 429 1.55 -0.28 -14.08
N GLU A 430 0.30 -0.56 -13.71
CA GLU A 430 -0.05 -1.51 -12.66
C GLU A 430 -1.37 -2.24 -12.92
N GLU A 431 -1.45 -3.50 -12.44
CA GLU A 431 -2.68 -4.23 -12.18
C GLU A 431 -2.76 -4.60 -10.70
N ILE A 432 -3.76 -4.08 -9.99
CA ILE A 432 -4.02 -4.44 -8.60
C ILE A 432 -5.05 -5.56 -8.58
N VAL A 433 -4.58 -6.78 -8.35
CA VAL A 433 -5.37 -8.01 -8.38
C VAL A 433 -5.95 -8.28 -7.01
N GLY A 434 -7.09 -7.65 -6.70
CA GLY A 434 -7.88 -7.93 -5.49
C GLY A 434 -8.97 -8.95 -5.80
N LEU A 435 -8.97 -10.07 -5.10
CA LEU A 435 -9.96 -11.14 -5.27
C LEU A 435 -10.62 -11.46 -3.94
N SER A 436 -11.93 -11.78 -3.99
CA SER A 436 -12.67 -12.37 -2.87
C SER A 436 -13.55 -13.51 -3.40
N GLY A 437 -13.73 -14.56 -2.61
CA GLY A 437 -14.43 -15.77 -3.04
C GLY A 437 -13.59 -16.65 -3.97
N GLY A 438 -14.22 -17.59 -4.67
CA GLY A 438 -13.56 -18.64 -5.42
C GLY A 438 -13.08 -19.79 -4.53
N ALA A 439 -12.85 -20.96 -5.13
CA ALA A 439 -12.42 -22.14 -4.40
C ALA A 439 -10.93 -22.02 -4.01
N SER A 440 -10.58 -22.44 -2.78
CA SER A 440 -9.19 -22.64 -2.42
C SER A 440 -8.57 -23.75 -3.27
N GLY A 441 -7.29 -23.63 -3.60
CA GLY A 441 -6.62 -24.65 -4.40
C GLY A 441 -5.43 -24.16 -5.20
N THR A 442 -4.99 -25.01 -6.13
CA THR A 442 -3.89 -24.69 -7.03
C THR A 442 -4.39 -24.03 -8.31
N TYR A 443 -3.79 -22.92 -8.63
CA TYR A 443 -4.01 -22.13 -9.85
C TYR A 443 -2.69 -21.90 -10.58
N ARG A 444 -2.77 -21.24 -11.73
CA ARG A 444 -1.59 -20.69 -12.42
C ARG A 444 -1.84 -19.23 -12.75
N ILE A 445 -0.81 -18.44 -12.64
CA ILE A 445 -0.79 -17.05 -13.08
C ILE A 445 -0.13 -16.97 -14.44
N MET A 446 -0.75 -16.26 -15.37
CA MET A 446 -0.14 -15.85 -16.63
C MET A 446 -0.22 -14.33 -16.75
N ILE A 447 0.82 -13.71 -17.30
CA ILE A 447 0.85 -12.29 -17.61
C ILE A 447 0.97 -12.15 -19.13
N GLY A 448 -0.03 -11.53 -19.74
CA GLY A 448 -0.04 -11.28 -21.17
C GLY A 448 0.27 -9.83 -21.48
N ARG A 449 1.01 -9.57 -22.55
CA ARG A 449 1.26 -8.23 -23.09
C ARG A 449 0.43 -8.00 -24.33
N THR A 450 -0.25 -6.87 -24.40
CA THR A 450 -0.95 -6.47 -25.62
C THR A 450 0.01 -6.01 -26.70
N SER A 451 -0.45 -5.93 -27.95
CA SER A 451 0.34 -5.37 -29.05
C SER A 451 0.24 -3.84 -29.14
N ALA A 452 -0.57 -3.20 -28.28
CA ALA A 452 -0.80 -1.76 -28.35
C ALA A 452 0.41 -0.93 -27.90
N GLY A 453 1.28 -1.50 -27.06
CA GLY A 453 2.44 -0.79 -26.53
C GLY A 453 3.54 -0.57 -27.56
N THR A 454 4.15 0.61 -27.51
CA THR A 454 5.28 0.98 -28.39
C THR A 454 6.61 0.41 -27.91
N LYS A 455 6.70 0.05 -26.65
CA LYS A 455 7.87 -0.56 -26.00
C LYS A 455 7.43 -1.75 -25.15
N GLN A 456 8.40 -2.54 -24.75
CA GLN A 456 8.22 -3.65 -23.83
C GLN A 456 8.83 -3.23 -22.50
N ALA A 457 8.11 -3.49 -21.40
CA ALA A 457 8.69 -3.41 -20.05
C ALA A 457 9.96 -4.24 -19.98
N SER A 458 10.98 -3.72 -19.36
CA SER A 458 12.26 -4.43 -19.17
C SER A 458 12.31 -5.19 -17.85
N ARG A 459 11.48 -4.81 -16.88
CA ARG A 459 11.35 -5.48 -15.59
C ARG A 459 9.88 -5.56 -15.18
N VAL A 460 9.49 -6.68 -14.62
CA VAL A 460 8.14 -6.91 -14.09
C VAL A 460 8.28 -7.44 -12.66
N ARG A 461 7.42 -6.97 -11.74
CA ARG A 461 7.35 -7.47 -10.38
C ARG A 461 5.91 -7.76 -9.98
N LEU A 462 5.72 -8.90 -9.34
CA LEU A 462 4.46 -9.31 -8.72
C LEU A 462 4.69 -9.44 -7.22
N VAL A 463 4.02 -8.61 -6.42
CA VAL A 463 4.08 -8.64 -4.97
C VAL A 463 2.80 -9.26 -4.43
N ASN A 464 2.93 -10.30 -3.64
CA ASN A 464 1.86 -10.90 -2.85
C ASN A 464 1.79 -10.18 -1.50
N LEU A 465 0.66 -9.58 -1.20
CA LEU A 465 0.43 -8.96 0.11
C LEU A 465 -0.20 -9.94 1.09
N ASP A 466 -1.11 -10.79 0.59
CA ASP A 466 -1.82 -11.80 1.38
C ASP A 466 -2.51 -12.84 0.49
N GLY A 467 -3.01 -13.93 1.10
CA GLY A 467 -3.95 -14.87 0.49
C GLY A 467 -3.38 -15.84 -0.54
N TRP A 468 -2.18 -15.60 -1.06
CA TRP A 468 -1.54 -16.45 -2.03
C TRP A 468 -0.33 -17.19 -1.42
N GLY A 469 -0.13 -18.40 -1.87
CA GLY A 469 0.99 -19.23 -1.43
C GLY A 469 1.60 -19.99 -2.60
N GLY A 470 2.47 -20.95 -2.25
CA GLY A 470 3.18 -21.80 -3.20
C GLY A 470 4.66 -21.40 -3.32
N ALA A 471 5.45 -22.29 -3.92
CA ALA A 471 6.89 -22.15 -4.03
C ALA A 471 7.36 -20.81 -4.63
N PRO A 472 6.68 -20.20 -5.63
CA PRO A 472 7.13 -18.93 -6.20
C PRO A 472 7.17 -17.76 -5.21
N PHE A 473 6.22 -17.71 -4.26
CA PHE A 473 6.19 -16.65 -3.24
C PHE A 473 7.00 -17.03 -1.98
N GLN A 474 7.25 -18.30 -1.75
CA GLN A 474 8.08 -18.78 -0.64
C GLN A 474 9.58 -18.67 -0.92
N VAL A 475 9.97 -18.86 -2.18
CA VAL A 475 11.34 -18.58 -2.63
C VAL A 475 11.45 -17.07 -2.80
N ARG A 476 12.14 -16.40 -1.89
CA ARG A 476 12.32 -14.93 -1.85
C ARG A 476 13.06 -14.45 -3.10
N SER A 477 12.33 -14.26 -4.18
CA SER A 477 12.89 -13.89 -5.48
C SER A 477 12.93 -12.39 -5.73
N GLY A 478 12.35 -11.57 -4.82
CA GLY A 478 12.34 -10.12 -4.98
C GLY A 478 12.00 -9.36 -3.70
N PRO A 479 12.20 -8.03 -3.70
CA PRO A 479 11.85 -7.18 -2.58
C PRO A 479 10.34 -7.00 -2.47
N THR A 480 9.87 -6.88 -1.22
CA THR A 480 8.50 -6.46 -0.90
C THR A 480 8.44 -5.09 -0.23
N THR A 481 9.58 -4.46 0.06
CA THR A 481 9.67 -3.03 0.38
C THR A 481 9.53 -2.22 -0.91
N PHE A 482 8.65 -1.23 -0.93
CA PHE A 482 8.39 -0.35 -2.08
C PHE A 482 7.83 1.00 -1.64
N GLY A 483 7.42 1.84 -2.59
CA GLY A 483 6.79 3.14 -2.34
C GLY A 483 7.72 4.11 -1.62
N HIS A 484 7.15 4.95 -0.76
CA HIS A 484 7.90 6.00 -0.07
C HIS A 484 8.87 5.47 1.01
N SER A 485 8.64 4.28 1.57
CA SER A 485 9.63 3.62 2.43
C SER A 485 10.93 3.32 1.67
N ALA A 486 10.83 3.15 0.34
CA ALA A 486 11.97 2.99 -0.56
C ALA A 486 12.61 4.32 -1.01
N ALA A 487 12.04 5.49 -0.67
CA ALA A 487 12.58 6.80 -1.04
C ALA A 487 14.04 6.96 -0.57
N ALA A 488 14.82 7.74 -1.34
CA ALA A 488 16.23 7.98 -1.01
C ALA A 488 16.38 8.65 0.37
N GLY A 489 15.46 9.57 0.71
CA GLY A 489 15.42 10.28 1.99
C GLY A 489 14.93 9.46 3.17
N ALA A 490 14.15 8.41 2.94
CA ALA A 490 13.59 7.59 4.00
C ALA A 490 14.65 6.74 4.72
N ASN A 491 14.44 6.54 6.02
CA ASN A 491 15.01 5.44 6.78
C ASN A 491 13.96 4.35 6.88
N SER A 492 14.09 3.28 6.09
CA SER A 492 13.21 2.11 6.11
C SER A 492 13.59 1.20 7.26
N VAL A 493 12.63 0.85 8.12
CA VAL A 493 12.89 0.18 9.41
C VAL A 493 12.24 -1.20 9.42
N ALA A 494 13.06 -2.24 9.58
CA ALA A 494 12.63 -3.61 9.84
C ALA A 494 12.39 -3.86 11.33
N ALA A 495 11.75 -4.97 11.69
CA ALA A 495 11.35 -5.29 13.05
C ALA A 495 12.17 -6.41 13.68
N TYR A 496 12.43 -6.28 14.98
CA TYR A 496 12.97 -7.31 15.86
C TYR A 496 12.06 -7.49 17.07
N ARG A 497 11.59 -8.72 17.24
CA ARG A 497 10.80 -9.06 18.42
C ARG A 497 11.59 -8.88 19.70
N TYR A 498 11.02 -8.20 20.69
CA TYR A 498 11.63 -8.07 22.00
C TYR A 498 11.48 -9.31 22.87
N THR A 499 10.36 -10.07 22.70
CA THR A 499 10.01 -11.14 23.62
C THR A 499 10.75 -12.46 23.39
N PHE A 500 10.73 -13.25 24.43
CA PHE A 500 11.23 -14.61 24.53
C PHE A 500 10.12 -15.62 24.66
N PRO A 501 10.25 -16.80 24.05
CA PRO A 501 9.60 -17.99 24.57
C PRO A 501 10.01 -18.18 26.04
N ALA A 502 9.11 -18.67 26.87
CA ALA A 502 9.15 -18.80 28.34
C ALA A 502 10.42 -19.40 28.99
N THR A 503 11.46 -19.65 28.25
CA THR A 503 12.78 -20.05 28.73
C THR A 503 13.70 -18.83 28.64
N GLN A 504 13.67 -18.01 29.70
CA GLN A 504 14.55 -16.84 29.84
C GLN A 504 16.01 -17.24 29.64
N GLN A 505 16.56 -16.88 28.49
CA GLN A 505 18.01 -16.89 28.29
C GLN A 505 18.58 -15.50 28.59
N THR A 506 19.55 -15.46 29.46
CA THR A 506 20.43 -14.30 29.66
C THR A 506 21.79 -14.62 29.03
N PRO A 507 22.35 -13.76 28.16
CA PRO A 507 21.86 -12.44 27.79
C PRO A 507 20.69 -12.49 26.80
N PHE A 508 19.86 -11.46 26.89
CA PHE A 508 18.73 -11.16 26.05
C PHE A 508 19.11 -11.08 24.56
N ILE A 509 18.48 -11.88 23.72
CA ILE A 509 18.75 -11.93 22.28
C ILE A 509 17.44 -11.62 21.51
N PRO A 510 17.23 -10.37 21.04
CA PRO A 510 16.07 -10.06 20.21
C PRO A 510 16.05 -10.92 18.94
N ALA A 511 14.88 -11.39 18.53
CA ALA A 511 14.72 -12.21 17.32
C ALA A 511 14.23 -11.34 16.16
N PHE A 512 14.82 -11.50 14.96
CA PHE A 512 14.36 -10.85 13.75
C PHE A 512 12.94 -11.29 13.41
N GLU A 513 12.06 -10.33 13.12
CA GLU A 513 10.70 -10.62 12.66
C GLU A 513 10.68 -10.89 11.15
N SER A 514 10.47 -12.15 10.80
CA SER A 514 10.53 -12.62 9.42
C SER A 514 9.36 -12.17 8.55
N PHE A 515 8.37 -11.48 9.11
CA PHE A 515 7.38 -10.74 8.34
C PHE A 515 7.94 -9.43 7.77
N SER A 516 9.05 -8.90 8.28
CA SER A 516 9.64 -7.66 7.74
C SER A 516 9.92 -7.79 6.26
N SER A 517 9.49 -6.80 5.50
CA SER A 517 9.66 -6.75 4.04
C SER A 517 11.13 -6.60 3.66
N PRO A 518 11.67 -7.51 2.84
CA PRO A 518 13.05 -7.43 2.37
C PRO A 518 13.22 -6.43 1.21
N GLY A 519 14.47 -5.99 1.02
CA GLY A 519 14.96 -5.31 -0.16
C GLY A 519 15.93 -6.18 -0.97
N PRO A 520 16.87 -5.58 -1.76
CA PRO A 520 17.00 -4.15 -2.07
C PRO A 520 15.97 -3.68 -3.08
N VAL A 521 15.75 -2.36 -3.15
CA VAL A 521 14.80 -1.76 -4.11
C VAL A 521 15.54 -1.25 -5.33
N THR A 522 14.94 -1.43 -6.51
CA THR A 522 15.48 -0.95 -7.79
C THR A 522 14.65 0.23 -8.27
N ILE A 523 15.29 1.37 -8.54
CA ILE A 523 14.68 2.57 -9.11
C ILE A 523 15.19 2.74 -10.54
N ALA A 524 14.28 2.84 -11.49
CA ALA A 524 14.57 2.92 -12.92
C ALA A 524 14.54 4.35 -13.48
N PHE A 525 14.03 5.32 -12.71
CA PHE A 525 13.85 6.70 -13.15
C PHE A 525 14.44 7.69 -12.16
N ASP A 526 14.96 8.81 -12.68
CA ASP A 526 15.36 9.95 -11.86
C ASP A 526 14.14 10.78 -11.41
N ALA A 527 14.38 11.78 -10.56
CA ALA A 527 13.32 12.67 -10.06
C ALA A 527 12.65 13.52 -11.17
N ALA A 528 13.28 13.69 -12.33
CA ALA A 528 12.71 14.37 -13.49
C ALA A 528 11.92 13.42 -14.40
N GLY A 529 11.82 12.13 -14.03
CA GLY A 529 11.12 11.11 -14.80
C GLY A 529 11.89 10.64 -16.05
N ASN A 530 13.20 10.82 -16.09
CA ASN A 530 14.04 10.25 -17.12
C ASN A 530 14.48 8.85 -16.71
N ARG A 531 14.45 7.91 -17.66
CA ARG A 531 14.94 6.56 -17.42
C ARG A 531 16.46 6.59 -17.19
N LEU A 532 16.89 5.99 -16.10
CA LEU A 532 18.31 5.84 -15.77
C LEU A 532 18.96 4.83 -16.72
N ALA A 533 20.16 5.16 -17.22
CA ALA A 533 20.95 4.23 -18.05
C ALA A 533 21.34 2.96 -17.27
N VAL A 534 21.60 3.10 -15.97
CA VAL A 534 21.77 2.01 -15.01
C VAL A 534 20.82 2.28 -13.86
N PRO A 535 19.88 1.38 -13.57
CA PRO A 535 18.96 1.54 -12.44
C PRO A 535 19.70 1.70 -11.11
N GLU A 536 19.20 2.59 -10.27
CA GLU A 536 19.69 2.77 -8.90
C GLU A 536 19.25 1.58 -8.03
N THR A 537 20.17 1.03 -7.25
CA THR A 537 19.84 0.04 -6.21
C THR A 537 19.89 0.70 -4.85
N ARG A 538 18.74 0.81 -4.20
CA ARG A 538 18.61 1.33 -2.83
C ARG A 538 18.63 0.19 -1.82
N LYS A 539 19.58 0.26 -0.90
CA LYS A 539 19.73 -0.69 0.21
C LYS A 539 18.64 -0.43 1.26
N LYS A 540 17.51 -1.13 1.12
CA LYS A 540 16.38 -1.10 2.04
C LYS A 540 16.11 -2.53 2.55
N PRO A 541 15.67 -2.70 3.83
CA PRO A 541 15.60 -1.68 4.88
C PRO A 541 16.97 -1.11 5.22
N ASP A 542 16.98 0.08 5.88
CA ASP A 542 18.21 0.74 6.30
C ASP A 542 18.79 0.10 7.56
N PHE A 543 17.93 -0.22 8.52
CA PHE A 543 18.25 -0.88 9.80
C PHE A 543 16.96 -1.43 10.41
N ALA A 544 17.05 -1.99 11.60
CA ALA A 544 15.93 -2.53 12.33
C ALA A 544 15.81 -1.88 13.72
N ALA A 545 14.58 -1.92 14.27
CA ALA A 545 14.28 -1.50 15.63
C ALA A 545 13.34 -2.52 16.29
N PRO A 546 13.14 -2.45 17.62
CA PRO A 546 12.23 -3.37 18.30
C PRO A 546 10.80 -3.15 17.83
N ASP A 547 10.03 -4.22 17.80
CA ASP A 547 8.58 -4.17 17.71
C ASP A 547 7.93 -4.78 18.94
N GLY A 548 6.62 -4.63 19.03
CA GLY A 548 5.86 -5.22 20.09
C GLY A 548 5.91 -4.48 21.42
N GLY A 549 5.97 -3.16 21.51
CA GLY A 549 5.83 -2.42 22.78
C GLY A 549 4.41 -2.53 23.34
N ASN A 550 4.26 -2.56 24.66
CA ASN A 550 2.97 -2.41 25.31
C ASN A 550 2.33 -1.07 24.94
N THR A 551 1.04 -1.08 24.71
CA THR A 551 0.20 0.12 24.59
C THR A 551 -1.00 0.00 25.52
N THR A 552 -1.59 1.13 25.87
CA THR A 552 -2.75 1.15 26.76
C THR A 552 -4.02 0.54 26.15
N PHE A 553 -4.07 0.39 24.81
CA PHE A 553 -5.34 0.05 24.15
C PHE A 553 -5.20 -0.71 22.82
N PHE A 554 -4.05 -0.63 22.14
CA PHE A 554 -3.95 -1.03 20.73
C PHE A 554 -4.02 -2.54 20.58
N TYR A 555 -4.87 -3.02 19.67
CA TYR A 555 -5.22 -4.42 19.49
C TYR A 555 -5.77 -5.11 20.73
N PRO A 556 -7.04 -4.86 21.11
CA PRO A 556 -7.70 -5.57 22.18
C PRO A 556 -7.55 -7.09 22.03
N SER A 557 -7.12 -7.77 23.09
CA SER A 557 -6.79 -9.20 23.13
C SER A 557 -5.38 -9.59 22.67
N SER A 558 -4.46 -8.65 22.49
CA SER A 558 -3.06 -8.91 22.16
C SER A 558 -2.13 -8.83 23.39
N ASP A 559 -2.66 -8.99 24.60
CA ASP A 559 -1.86 -9.09 25.82
C ASP A 559 -1.26 -10.50 25.94
N TYR A 560 -0.01 -10.66 25.52
CA TYR A 560 0.67 -11.97 25.48
C TYR A 560 1.44 -12.29 26.75
N GLU A 561 1.83 -11.27 27.50
CA GLU A 561 2.48 -11.44 28.80
C GLU A 561 1.47 -11.65 29.92
N GLY A 562 0.19 -11.30 29.73
CA GLY A 562 -0.84 -11.31 30.74
C GLY A 562 -0.63 -10.20 31.79
N ASP A 563 -0.02 -9.08 31.39
CA ASP A 563 0.29 -7.95 32.27
C ASP A 563 -0.79 -6.87 32.27
N GLY A 564 -1.83 -7.03 31.48
CA GLY A 564 -2.98 -6.13 31.37
C GLY A 564 -2.82 -5.04 30.29
N PHE A 565 -1.72 -5.06 29.54
CA PHE A 565 -1.47 -4.14 28.44
C PHE A 565 -1.46 -4.85 27.09
N ASN A 566 -1.99 -4.17 26.09
CA ASN A 566 -2.04 -4.71 24.73
C ASN A 566 -0.76 -4.41 23.99
N ASN A 567 -0.43 -5.33 23.16
CA ASN A 567 0.82 -5.44 22.47
C ASN A 567 0.74 -4.96 21.02
N PHE A 568 1.69 -4.10 20.58
CA PHE A 568 1.75 -3.52 19.25
C PHE A 568 2.94 -4.08 18.45
N PHE A 569 2.65 -4.95 17.46
CA PHE A 569 3.66 -5.55 16.58
C PHE A 569 3.73 -4.92 15.21
N GLY A 570 4.79 -5.27 14.51
CA GLY A 570 5.00 -4.91 13.13
C GLY A 570 6.17 -3.94 12.93
N THR A 571 6.55 -3.78 11.68
CA THR A 571 7.45 -2.69 11.30
C THR A 571 6.84 -1.32 11.61
N SER A 572 5.52 -1.25 11.80
CA SER A 572 4.77 -0.10 12.34
C SER A 572 5.19 0.31 13.73
N ALA A 573 5.44 -0.66 14.62
CA ALA A 573 5.97 -0.39 15.95
C ALA A 573 7.49 -0.12 15.93
N ALA A 574 8.21 -0.76 15.02
CA ALA A 574 9.66 -0.58 14.90
C ALA A 574 10.05 0.84 14.43
N ALA A 575 9.32 1.41 13.49
CA ALA A 575 9.62 2.73 12.94
C ALA A 575 9.60 3.85 14.01
N PRO A 576 8.56 3.98 14.88
CA PRO A 576 8.55 5.00 15.92
C PRO A 576 9.63 4.78 16.99
N HIS A 577 10.03 3.54 17.29
CA HIS A 577 11.19 3.26 18.14
C HIS A 577 12.47 3.88 17.57
N ALA A 578 12.72 3.71 16.27
CA ALA A 578 13.88 4.28 15.60
C ALA A 578 13.83 5.82 15.54
N ALA A 579 12.68 6.38 15.25
CA ALA A 579 12.46 7.84 15.22
C ALA A 579 12.72 8.48 16.58
N ALA A 580 12.28 7.84 17.67
CA ALA A 580 12.52 8.31 19.02
C ALA A 580 14.00 8.28 19.41
N VAL A 581 14.77 7.26 18.97
CA VAL A 581 16.23 7.25 19.14
C VAL A 581 16.88 8.44 18.43
N ALA A 582 16.40 8.82 17.24
CA ALA A 582 16.90 10.01 16.55
C ALA A 582 16.62 11.30 17.34
N ALA A 583 15.48 11.38 18.06
CA ALA A 583 15.20 12.51 18.94
C ALA A 583 16.21 12.59 20.11
N LEU A 584 16.56 11.45 20.73
CA LEU A 584 17.63 11.41 21.75
C LEU A 584 18.98 11.90 21.20
N MET A 585 19.32 11.47 19.97
CA MET A 585 20.56 11.87 19.30
C MET A 585 20.61 13.37 19.02
N LEU A 586 19.51 13.94 18.51
CA LEU A 586 19.42 15.38 18.23
C LEU A 586 19.55 16.20 19.52
N GLN A 587 18.88 15.80 20.61
CA GLN A 587 19.04 16.47 21.90
C GLN A 587 20.49 16.46 22.35
N LYS A 588 21.17 15.30 22.34
CA LYS A 588 22.57 15.19 22.77
C LYS A 588 23.51 16.01 21.89
N ALA A 589 23.27 16.07 20.60
CA ALA A 589 24.08 16.82 19.66
C ALA A 589 23.90 18.35 19.74
N GLY A 590 22.99 18.85 20.59
CA GLY A 590 22.79 20.29 20.81
C GLY A 590 21.42 20.82 20.35
N GLY A 591 20.47 19.94 20.02
CA GLY A 591 19.08 20.30 19.71
C GLY A 591 18.71 20.22 18.23
N PRO A 592 17.60 20.85 17.83
CA PRO A 592 17.08 20.80 16.47
C PRO A 592 18.11 21.24 15.41
N GLY A 593 18.33 20.40 14.39
CA GLY A 593 19.25 20.71 13.28
C GLY A 593 20.74 20.58 13.61
N SER A 594 21.10 20.09 14.80
CA SER A 594 22.49 19.83 15.18
C SER A 594 23.13 18.67 14.38
N LEU A 595 22.29 17.76 13.88
CA LEU A 595 22.66 16.70 12.95
C LEU A 595 21.81 16.82 11.68
N THR A 596 22.44 16.62 10.54
CA THR A 596 21.72 16.44 9.27
C THR A 596 21.05 15.07 9.21
N PRO A 597 19.97 14.88 8.42
CA PRO A 597 19.35 13.56 8.24
C PRO A 597 20.34 12.46 7.82
N LYS A 598 21.31 12.81 6.97
CA LYS A 598 22.38 11.89 6.54
C LYS A 598 23.30 11.47 7.69
N GLN A 599 23.60 12.39 8.62
CA GLN A 599 24.40 12.06 9.81
C GLN A 599 23.63 11.16 10.76
N VAL A 600 22.33 11.44 11.01
CA VAL A 600 21.48 10.58 11.82
C VAL A 600 21.46 9.16 11.23
N LYS A 601 21.18 9.02 9.93
CA LYS A 601 21.19 7.75 9.23
C LYS A 601 22.51 7.00 9.39
N SER A 602 23.62 7.66 9.13
CA SER A 602 24.96 7.06 9.20
C SER A 602 25.34 6.60 10.60
N LEU A 603 24.93 7.34 11.62
CA LEU A 603 25.17 6.97 13.02
C LEU A 603 24.36 5.73 13.42
N LEU A 604 23.09 5.68 13.07
CA LEU A 604 22.23 4.51 13.34
C LEU A 604 22.74 3.25 12.62
N GLN A 605 23.17 3.39 11.37
CA GLN A 605 23.75 2.29 10.60
C GLN A 605 25.13 1.82 11.12
N GLY A 606 25.90 2.74 11.70
CA GLY A 606 27.25 2.50 12.19
C GLY A 606 27.35 1.97 13.61
N THR A 607 26.24 1.91 14.34
CA THR A 607 26.21 1.58 15.78
C THR A 607 25.16 0.53 16.15
N PRO A 608 25.03 -0.56 15.37
CA PRO A 608 24.07 -1.61 15.73
C PRO A 608 24.41 -2.20 17.10
N ALA A 609 23.40 -2.70 17.80
CA ALA A 609 23.59 -3.65 18.89
C ALA A 609 24.42 -4.82 18.36
N ALA A 610 25.19 -5.48 19.21
CA ALA A 610 25.94 -6.66 18.80
C ALA A 610 24.97 -7.60 18.05
N ARG A 611 25.19 -7.79 16.75
CA ARG A 611 24.26 -8.50 15.87
C ARG A 611 23.99 -9.87 16.39
N VAL A 612 22.77 -10.10 16.68
CA VAL A 612 22.33 -11.39 17.10
C VAL A 612 21.66 -12.07 15.92
N ILE A 613 22.30 -13.12 15.49
CA ILE A 613 21.84 -14.18 14.61
C ILE A 613 21.08 -13.73 13.35
N PRO A 614 21.67 -13.92 12.17
CA PRO A 614 20.94 -13.82 10.92
C PRO A 614 19.79 -14.83 10.90
N TYR A 615 18.69 -14.48 10.28
CA TYR A 615 17.53 -15.35 10.00
C TYR A 615 17.89 -16.73 9.42
N SER A 616 19.04 -16.88 8.78
CA SER A 616 19.54 -18.12 8.16
C SER A 616 20.31 -19.07 9.07
N GLY A 617 20.38 -18.82 10.37
CA GLY A 617 21.16 -19.65 11.32
C GLY A 617 22.68 -19.58 11.11
N GLY A 618 23.17 -18.61 10.35
CA GLY A 618 24.60 -18.38 10.09
C GLY A 618 25.24 -17.42 11.10
N SER A 619 26.57 -17.32 11.06
CA SER A 619 27.33 -16.38 11.88
C SER A 619 26.93 -14.92 11.61
N ALA A 620 27.03 -14.06 12.63
CA ALA A 620 26.74 -12.62 12.52
C ALA A 620 27.43 -12.01 11.28
N VAL A 621 26.62 -11.52 10.34
CA VAL A 621 27.14 -10.91 9.10
C VAL A 621 27.45 -9.44 9.37
N LYS A 622 28.68 -9.01 9.08
CA LYS A 622 29.03 -7.60 9.08
C LYS A 622 28.56 -6.95 7.78
N GLY A 623 27.96 -5.78 7.88
CA GLY A 623 27.51 -5.01 6.72
C GLY A 623 25.99 -5.00 6.57
N TRP A 624 25.50 -4.60 5.41
CA TRP A 624 24.08 -4.52 5.12
C TRP A 624 23.50 -5.91 4.73
N SER A 625 22.30 -6.20 5.23
CA SER A 625 21.49 -7.37 4.90
C SER A 625 20.19 -6.91 4.22
N LEU A 626 19.66 -7.72 3.29
CA LEU A 626 18.40 -7.42 2.61
C LEU A 626 17.17 -7.53 3.54
N TYR A 627 17.33 -8.13 4.75
CA TYR A 627 16.23 -8.37 5.69
C TYR A 627 16.14 -7.33 6.81
N ASP A 628 17.27 -6.96 7.40
CA ASP A 628 17.36 -6.09 8.57
C ASP A 628 18.30 -4.88 8.38
N GLY A 629 18.69 -4.61 7.14
CA GLY A 629 19.60 -3.52 6.83
C GLY A 629 20.95 -3.68 7.52
N PHE A 630 21.37 -2.67 8.28
CA PHE A 630 22.59 -2.73 9.11
C PHE A 630 22.36 -3.39 10.47
N GLY A 631 21.16 -3.90 10.76
CA GLY A 631 20.79 -4.61 11.96
C GLY A 631 20.06 -3.74 12.99
N LEU A 632 19.79 -4.31 14.17
CA LEU A 632 19.08 -3.66 15.26
C LEU A 632 19.87 -2.47 15.78
N ILE A 633 19.25 -1.29 15.82
CA ILE A 633 19.89 -0.07 16.35
C ILE A 633 20.03 -0.12 17.88
N ASP A 634 20.93 0.70 18.41
CA ASP A 634 21.22 0.82 19.82
C ASP A 634 21.42 2.29 20.22
N ALA A 635 20.56 2.81 21.08
CA ALA A 635 20.56 4.21 21.46
C ALA A 635 21.84 4.62 22.17
N VAL A 636 22.35 3.81 23.11
CA VAL A 636 23.58 4.13 23.86
C VAL A 636 24.79 4.15 22.92
N ASN A 637 24.89 3.17 22.00
CA ASN A 637 25.98 3.16 21.03
C ASN A 637 25.92 4.37 20.10
N ALA A 638 24.72 4.76 19.64
CA ALA A 638 24.52 5.93 18.80
C ALA A 638 24.90 7.23 19.53
N LEU A 639 24.43 7.38 20.77
CA LEU A 639 24.77 8.54 21.60
C LEU A 639 26.26 8.63 21.92
N ASN A 640 26.95 7.51 22.18
CA ASN A 640 28.38 7.49 22.48
C ASN A 640 29.28 7.89 21.29
N LYS A 641 28.74 7.95 20.08
CA LYS A 641 29.46 8.48 18.89
C LYS A 641 29.32 9.99 18.74
N LEU A 642 28.46 10.60 19.52
CA LEU A 642 28.26 12.05 19.54
C LEU A 642 29.21 12.69 20.58
N PRO A 643 29.71 13.90 20.30
CA PRO A 643 30.56 14.62 21.26
C PRO A 643 29.89 14.91 22.57
#